data_766fe3a25ffc7e3bb32cd7c289cf1014
#
_entry.id   766fe3a25ffc7e3bb32cd7c289cf1014
#
_cell.length_a   1.000
_cell.length_b   1.000
_cell.length_c   1.000
_cell.angle_alpha   90.00
_cell.angle_beta   90.00
_cell.angle_gamma   90.00
#
_symmetry.space_group_name_H-M   'P 1'
#
loop_
_entity.id
_entity.type
_entity.pdbx_description
1 polymer ?
#
loop_
_entity_poly.entity_id
_entity_poly.type
_entity_poly.pdbx_seq_one_letter_code
_entity_poly.pdbx_strand_id
1 'polypeptide(L)'
;MTSLEQVRQLSKIDQIQIAGLIFGSEQRAKEVKQFLADCEKIPEVQTNADFYNWSRKKQFLSKDKQGFSFMKMINNQVDDMEQYTGPMIYSATTNHYGVYLAMVVPALKILGTQEQINAWLDDLIQIRKAACYAQTELGHGSDIQSLQTTATYDKGTQEFVINTPTIQAAKFWPGDLGILANWALVFAQLIVDGTNYGVQSFMVQIRDEQTHKPLKGIEVGDIGPKMGYQVKDNGFLKFDNVRIPKFNMLAKYISISPQGKVMKEGDPKISYASMMMMRKLLNTVYPKAAAISLTIALRYSYTRQQFTNDKGVENSVIEYQTQQHKLLPLLANLFAVVLSGNVTSKFVDLNFTEVQKGNFSHMNACHSLLCGTKANYTHFVVNCAEWCRLSCGGHGYAHYSGLPSIYQEHSPNVTLEGENQIMFLQLARYLLKLLKTSQKNPEKIPEQFSLFKRINEILSFKCDQFQTSNILSLLESSVIHLITQTGMKMMQEIQGGMNPKAAWDYKLGTSLWESANYFIEYYKFVCFQNTILLVTHKQTQVVLTNLLNLFGVTILLQNPLALLENDVITQQTMKQLRDEYENLLNLIKPEALSLVESFCLADGGLRTTIGRADGKPYEYTYDWAVNENSLNKIDFSNTVNQLKNCRPKL
;
A
#
# COMPACT_ATOMS: atom_id res chain seq x y z
N MET A 1 5.70 -38.66 2.00
CA MET A 1 5.51 -37.20 2.18
C MET A 1 6.68 -36.50 1.55
N THR A 2 6.45 -35.63 0.60
CA THR A 2 7.50 -34.74 0.11
C THR A 2 7.66 -33.61 1.14
N SER A 3 8.80 -33.52 1.82
CA SER A 3 9.05 -32.45 2.79
C SER A 3 9.25 -31.11 2.06
N LEU A 4 9.04 -29.97 2.74
CA LEU A 4 9.36 -28.66 2.17
C LEU A 4 10.82 -28.59 1.68
N GLU A 5 11.73 -29.28 2.38
CA GLU A 5 13.13 -29.37 1.99
C GLU A 5 13.33 -30.08 0.65
N GLN A 6 12.63 -31.19 0.43
CA GLN A 6 12.65 -31.88 -0.86
C GLN A 6 12.10 -31.00 -1.99
N VAL A 7 11.03 -30.23 -1.74
CA VAL A 7 10.49 -29.27 -2.73
C VAL A 7 11.52 -28.21 -3.07
N ARG A 8 12.22 -27.65 -2.07
CA ARG A 8 13.29 -26.67 -2.27
C ARG A 8 14.44 -27.22 -3.12
N GLN A 9 14.85 -28.46 -2.87
CA GLN A 9 15.94 -29.13 -3.61
C GLN A 9 15.61 -29.41 -5.08
N LEU A 10 14.32 -29.54 -5.42
CA LEU A 10 13.87 -29.75 -6.79
C LEU A 10 13.83 -28.47 -7.62
N SER A 11 13.84 -27.33 -6.97
CA SER A 11 13.78 -26.02 -7.64
C SER A 11 15.06 -25.74 -8.44
N LYS A 12 14.88 -25.11 -9.59
CA LYS A 12 15.94 -24.80 -10.56
C LYS A 12 16.25 -23.31 -10.65
N ILE A 13 15.63 -22.49 -9.81
CA ILE A 13 15.82 -21.02 -9.85
C ILE A 13 16.99 -20.58 -8.98
N ASP A 14 17.61 -19.48 -9.38
CA ASP A 14 18.56 -18.74 -8.54
C ASP A 14 17.80 -17.74 -7.64
N GLN A 15 17.55 -18.15 -6.41
CA GLN A 15 16.79 -17.35 -5.44
C GLN A 15 17.49 -16.03 -5.08
N ILE A 16 18.84 -15.99 -5.07
CA ILE A 16 19.56 -14.76 -4.71
C ILE A 16 19.44 -13.71 -5.82
N GLN A 17 19.45 -14.14 -7.07
CA GLN A 17 19.23 -13.25 -8.19
C GLN A 17 17.80 -12.68 -8.19
N ILE A 18 16.80 -13.53 -7.90
CA ILE A 18 15.40 -13.07 -7.74
C ILE A 18 15.27 -12.10 -6.56
N ALA A 19 15.87 -12.42 -5.41
CA ALA A 19 15.89 -11.51 -4.27
C ALA A 19 16.52 -10.16 -4.63
N GLY A 20 17.58 -10.17 -5.46
CA GLY A 20 18.20 -8.96 -6.00
C GLY A 20 17.22 -8.10 -6.81
N LEU A 21 16.35 -8.71 -7.63
CA LEU A 21 15.30 -7.98 -8.36
C LEU A 21 14.24 -7.40 -7.39
N ILE A 22 13.86 -8.16 -6.35
CA ILE A 22 12.85 -7.74 -5.36
C ILE A 22 13.34 -6.57 -4.52
N PHE A 23 14.59 -6.57 -4.08
CA PHE A 23 15.17 -5.58 -3.16
C PHE A 23 16.05 -4.52 -3.85
N GLY A 24 16.20 -4.59 -5.18
CA GLY A 24 16.94 -3.63 -5.98
C GLY A 24 18.39 -4.03 -6.26
N SER A 25 19.02 -4.89 -5.41
CA SER A 25 20.30 -5.53 -5.64
C SER A 25 20.47 -6.77 -4.77
N GLU A 26 21.37 -7.69 -5.15
CA GLU A 26 21.71 -8.87 -4.34
C GLU A 26 22.33 -8.48 -2.99
N GLN A 27 23.13 -7.42 -2.96
CA GLN A 27 23.70 -6.90 -1.73
C GLN A 27 22.61 -6.43 -0.78
N ARG A 28 21.65 -5.66 -1.28
CA ARG A 28 20.49 -5.20 -0.47
C ARG A 28 19.62 -6.36 0.00
N ALA A 29 19.44 -7.39 -0.82
CA ALA A 29 18.71 -8.60 -0.40
C ALA A 29 19.40 -9.31 0.78
N LYS A 30 20.74 -9.40 0.77
CA LYS A 30 21.51 -9.97 1.88
C LYS A 30 21.39 -9.14 3.16
N GLU A 31 21.45 -7.82 3.04
CA GLU A 31 21.27 -6.89 4.17
C GLU A 31 19.87 -7.02 4.80
N VAL A 32 18.82 -7.04 3.99
CA VAL A 32 17.44 -7.26 4.47
C VAL A 32 17.29 -8.61 5.15
N LYS A 33 17.80 -9.68 4.54
CA LYS A 33 17.78 -11.02 5.13
C LYS A 33 18.50 -11.06 6.48
N GLN A 34 19.68 -10.42 6.58
CA GLN A 34 20.41 -10.32 7.84
C GLN A 34 19.64 -9.53 8.89
N PHE A 35 19.08 -8.39 8.52
CA PHE A 35 18.25 -7.58 9.42
C PHE A 35 17.06 -8.38 9.97
N LEU A 36 16.35 -9.13 9.12
CA LEU A 36 15.22 -9.95 9.54
C LEU A 36 15.66 -11.08 10.51
N ALA A 37 16.83 -11.69 10.24
CA ALA A 37 17.41 -12.69 11.15
C ALA A 37 17.85 -12.08 12.49
N ASP A 38 18.34 -10.85 12.50
CA ASP A 38 18.71 -10.15 13.75
C ASP A 38 17.47 -9.75 14.55
N CYS A 39 16.37 -9.40 13.91
CA CYS A 39 15.08 -9.19 14.57
C CYS A 39 14.63 -10.44 15.37
N GLU A 40 14.88 -11.64 14.88
CA GLU A 40 14.51 -12.87 15.59
C GLU A 40 15.25 -13.09 16.91
N LYS A 41 16.40 -12.44 17.11
CA LYS A 41 17.21 -12.54 18.31
C LYS A 41 16.81 -11.55 19.42
N ILE A 42 15.93 -10.58 19.10
CA ILE A 42 15.57 -9.49 20.01
C ILE A 42 14.15 -9.73 20.54
N PRO A 43 14.01 -10.07 21.86
CA PRO A 43 12.69 -10.38 22.45
C PRO A 43 11.67 -9.25 22.30
N GLU A 44 12.10 -7.99 22.39
CA GLU A 44 11.24 -6.81 22.33
C GLU A 44 10.58 -6.61 20.95
N VAL A 45 11.19 -7.14 19.88
CA VAL A 45 10.59 -7.05 18.52
C VAL A 45 9.70 -8.25 18.20
N GLN A 46 9.74 -9.31 19.02
CA GLN A 46 8.87 -10.47 18.86
C GLN A 46 7.42 -10.13 19.25
N THR A 47 6.47 -10.70 18.53
CA THR A 47 5.06 -10.61 18.94
C THR A 47 4.74 -11.78 19.85
N ASN A 48 4.29 -11.49 21.08
CA ASN A 48 3.85 -12.51 22.00
C ASN A 48 2.66 -13.30 21.45
N ALA A 49 2.65 -14.61 21.61
CA ALA A 49 1.58 -15.47 21.13
C ALA A 49 0.20 -15.10 21.72
N ASP A 50 0.19 -14.62 22.97
CA ASP A 50 -1.01 -14.19 23.68
C ASP A 50 -1.49 -12.76 23.31
N PHE A 51 -0.81 -12.09 22.36
CA PHE A 51 -1.07 -10.71 21.97
C PHE A 51 -2.56 -10.42 21.70
N TYR A 52 -3.26 -11.32 21.04
CA TYR A 52 -4.66 -11.15 20.67
C TYR A 52 -5.63 -11.31 21.86
N ASN A 53 -5.19 -11.91 22.97
CA ASN A 53 -5.96 -11.99 24.22
C ASN A 53 -5.78 -10.75 25.10
N TRP A 54 -4.83 -9.85 24.78
CA TRP A 54 -4.56 -8.67 25.57
C TRP A 54 -5.58 -7.55 25.32
N SER A 55 -5.77 -6.71 26.34
CA SER A 55 -6.50 -5.44 26.16
C SER A 55 -5.78 -4.55 25.14
N ARG A 56 -6.53 -3.69 24.42
CA ARG A 56 -5.97 -2.73 23.45
C ARG A 56 -4.86 -1.87 24.06
N LYS A 57 -5.00 -1.46 25.33
CA LYS A 57 -3.96 -0.72 26.06
C LYS A 57 -2.64 -1.52 26.16
N LYS A 58 -2.72 -2.80 26.50
CA LYS A 58 -1.52 -3.65 26.62
C LYS A 58 -0.89 -3.91 25.25
N GLN A 59 -1.72 -4.13 24.21
CA GLN A 59 -1.26 -4.26 22.83
C GLN A 59 -0.52 -3.00 22.36
N PHE A 60 -1.09 -1.80 22.61
CA PHE A 60 -0.50 -0.51 22.27
C PHE A 60 0.89 -0.34 22.91
N LEU A 61 1.02 -0.53 24.22
CA LEU A 61 2.29 -0.40 24.93
C LEU A 61 3.35 -1.42 24.48
N SER A 62 2.93 -2.62 24.08
CA SER A 62 3.84 -3.63 23.52
C SER A 62 4.38 -3.20 22.16
N LYS A 63 3.52 -2.65 21.29
CA LYS A 63 3.92 -2.17 19.98
C LYS A 63 4.74 -0.88 20.03
N ASP A 64 4.53 -0.05 21.03
CA ASP A 64 5.37 1.11 21.29
C ASP A 64 6.82 0.70 21.60
N LYS A 65 7.00 -0.27 22.51
CA LYS A 65 8.31 -0.86 22.79
C LYS A 65 8.96 -1.49 21.56
N GLN A 66 8.18 -2.22 20.75
CA GLN A 66 8.67 -2.81 19.51
C GLN A 66 9.15 -1.74 18.52
N GLY A 67 8.36 -0.67 18.32
CA GLY A 67 8.73 0.47 17.47
C GLY A 67 10.03 1.13 17.92
N PHE A 68 10.19 1.33 19.24
CA PHE A 68 11.41 1.90 19.81
C PHE A 68 12.64 1.02 19.58
N SER A 69 12.48 -0.30 19.68
CA SER A 69 13.57 -1.26 19.41
C SER A 69 13.98 -1.25 17.94
N PHE A 70 13.02 -1.16 17.02
CA PHE A 70 13.33 -0.98 15.59
C PHE A 70 14.10 0.31 15.33
N MET A 71 13.70 1.43 15.96
CA MET A 71 14.41 2.71 15.81
C MET A 71 15.87 2.61 16.26
N LYS A 72 16.15 1.91 17.36
CA LYS A 72 17.52 1.65 17.81
C LYS A 72 18.32 0.79 16.82
N MET A 73 17.69 -0.24 16.24
CA MET A 73 18.35 -1.13 15.28
C MET A 73 18.79 -0.38 14.01
N ILE A 74 18.01 0.61 13.55
CA ILE A 74 18.35 1.43 12.39
C ILE A 74 19.15 2.69 12.77
N ASN A 75 19.66 2.79 14.00
CA ASN A 75 20.43 3.94 14.52
C ASN A 75 19.74 5.30 14.30
N ASN A 76 18.41 5.35 14.40
CA ASN A 76 17.60 6.52 14.11
C ASN A 76 17.82 7.12 12.68
N GLN A 77 18.34 6.35 11.75
CA GLN A 77 18.55 6.78 10.36
C GLN A 77 17.23 6.75 9.57
N VAL A 78 16.25 7.49 10.06
CA VAL A 78 14.91 7.58 9.44
C VAL A 78 14.87 8.44 8.20
N ASP A 79 15.96 9.10 7.86
CA ASP A 79 16.10 9.83 6.60
C ASP A 79 16.18 8.89 5.39
N ASP A 80 16.64 7.67 5.61
CA ASP A 80 16.71 6.63 4.61
C ASP A 80 15.50 5.69 4.73
N MET A 81 14.45 5.99 3.96
CA MET A 81 13.25 5.14 3.88
C MET A 81 13.58 3.71 3.43
N GLU A 82 14.71 3.48 2.77
CA GLU A 82 15.15 2.14 2.40
C GLU A 82 15.58 1.33 3.63
N GLN A 83 16.23 1.96 4.61
CA GLN A 83 16.56 1.30 5.88
C GLN A 83 15.33 0.96 6.71
N TYR A 84 14.27 1.77 6.61
CA TYR A 84 13.00 1.51 7.29
C TYR A 84 12.22 0.32 6.69
N THR A 85 12.60 -0.14 5.50
CA THR A 85 11.96 -1.28 4.81
C THR A 85 12.01 -2.57 5.64
N GLY A 86 13.14 -2.86 6.28
CA GLY A 86 13.32 -4.05 7.12
C GLY A 86 12.31 -4.13 8.29
N PRO A 87 12.24 -3.10 9.16
CA PRO A 87 11.23 -3.03 10.22
C PRO A 87 9.79 -3.21 9.75
N MET A 88 9.43 -2.57 8.62
CA MET A 88 8.08 -2.67 8.07
C MET A 88 7.75 -4.06 7.53
N ILE A 89 8.73 -4.75 6.90
CA ILE A 89 8.55 -6.13 6.44
C ILE A 89 8.44 -7.07 7.64
N TYR A 90 9.31 -6.94 8.63
CA TYR A 90 9.29 -7.84 9.79
C TYR A 90 8.02 -7.68 10.61
N SER A 91 7.57 -6.45 10.84
CA SER A 91 6.40 -6.23 11.68
C SER A 91 5.09 -6.65 11.00
N ALA A 92 5.00 -6.58 9.67
CA ALA A 92 3.78 -6.79 8.86
C ALA A 92 2.54 -6.05 9.40
N THR A 93 2.74 -5.16 10.35
CA THR A 93 1.72 -4.37 11.04
C THR A 93 2.17 -2.92 11.12
N THR A 94 1.22 -2.04 11.38
CA THR A 94 1.50 -0.62 11.56
C THR A 94 2.42 -0.40 12.76
N ASN A 95 3.53 0.28 12.55
CA ASN A 95 4.45 0.69 13.60
C ASN A 95 4.06 2.08 14.14
N HIS A 96 4.27 2.30 15.43
CA HIS A 96 4.35 3.63 15.99
C HIS A 96 5.54 4.36 15.37
N TYR A 97 5.45 5.69 15.26
CA TYR A 97 6.47 6.58 14.67
C TYR A 97 6.61 6.52 13.14
N GLY A 98 6.25 5.41 12.47
CA GLY A 98 6.45 5.25 11.03
C GLY A 98 5.69 6.27 10.18
N VAL A 99 4.44 6.57 10.53
CA VAL A 99 3.59 7.48 9.74
C VAL A 99 4.10 8.92 9.80
N TYR A 100 4.40 9.46 10.98
CA TYR A 100 4.87 10.83 11.05
C TYR A 100 6.26 10.99 10.43
N LEU A 101 7.15 10.02 10.61
CA LEU A 101 8.47 10.04 9.97
C LEU A 101 8.38 9.99 8.44
N ALA A 102 7.41 9.25 7.90
CA ALA A 102 7.18 9.15 6.47
C ALA A 102 6.43 10.35 5.87
N MET A 103 5.71 11.14 6.67
CA MET A 103 4.87 12.24 6.18
C MET A 103 5.30 13.61 6.70
N VAL A 104 5.48 13.77 8.02
CA VAL A 104 5.79 15.10 8.61
C VAL A 104 7.22 15.50 8.30
N VAL A 105 8.18 14.59 8.42
CA VAL A 105 9.59 14.89 8.14
C VAL A 105 9.80 15.28 6.66
N PRO A 106 9.31 14.52 5.66
CA PRO A 106 9.39 14.94 4.27
C PRO A 106 8.62 16.26 3.98
N ALA A 107 7.44 16.46 4.59
CA ALA A 107 6.69 17.70 4.41
C ALA A 107 7.47 18.91 4.93
N LEU A 108 8.11 18.80 6.10
CA LEU A 108 8.98 19.85 6.63
C LEU A 108 10.15 20.15 5.68
N LYS A 109 10.84 19.11 5.16
CA LYS A 109 11.95 19.28 4.22
C LYS A 109 11.54 19.94 2.90
N ILE A 110 10.32 19.65 2.42
CA ILE A 110 9.80 20.16 1.15
C ILE A 110 9.22 21.58 1.31
N LEU A 111 8.44 21.83 2.36
CA LEU A 111 7.61 23.02 2.53
C LEU A 111 8.21 24.05 3.50
N GLY A 112 9.14 23.63 4.35
CA GLY A 112 9.81 24.50 5.33
C GLY A 112 10.96 25.32 4.72
N THR A 113 11.22 26.50 5.29
CA THR A 113 12.45 27.24 5.05
C THR A 113 13.64 26.52 5.72
N GLN A 114 14.88 26.88 5.33
CA GLN A 114 16.06 26.30 5.99
C GLN A 114 16.09 26.57 7.50
N GLU A 115 15.63 27.75 7.92
CA GLU A 115 15.53 28.11 9.35
C GLU A 115 14.54 27.19 10.08
N GLN A 116 13.37 26.91 9.48
CA GLN A 116 12.37 26.00 10.04
C GLN A 116 12.87 24.54 10.08
N ILE A 117 13.57 24.10 9.04
CA ILE A 117 14.20 22.78 9.00
C ILE A 117 15.20 22.65 10.15
N ASN A 118 16.09 23.63 10.33
CA ASN A 118 17.08 23.64 11.40
C ASN A 118 16.44 23.66 12.81
N ALA A 119 15.28 24.30 12.95
CA ALA A 119 14.59 24.41 14.23
C ALA A 119 13.87 23.13 14.67
N TRP A 120 13.40 22.27 13.72
CA TRP A 120 12.53 21.16 14.08
C TRP A 120 13.02 19.77 13.63
N LEU A 121 13.87 19.68 12.59
CA LEU A 121 14.18 18.39 11.97
C LEU A 121 14.84 17.41 12.93
N ASP A 122 15.86 17.88 13.68
CA ASP A 122 16.58 17.00 14.61
C ASP A 122 15.68 16.51 15.76
N ASP A 123 14.84 17.38 16.30
CA ASP A 123 13.86 17.01 17.34
C ASP A 123 12.83 15.98 16.85
N LEU A 124 12.40 16.11 15.58
CA LEU A 124 11.48 15.14 14.95
C LEU A 124 12.17 13.79 14.74
N ILE A 125 13.38 13.78 14.17
CA ILE A 125 14.12 12.52 13.91
C ILE A 125 14.47 11.80 15.21
N GLN A 126 14.87 12.53 16.25
CA GLN A 126 15.21 11.97 17.55
C GLN A 126 13.99 11.69 18.44
N ILE A 127 12.78 11.88 17.94
CA ILE A 127 11.50 11.64 18.65
C ILE A 127 11.37 12.52 19.93
N ARG A 128 12.13 13.61 20.04
CA ARG A 128 11.92 14.60 21.10
C ARG A 128 10.62 15.37 20.88
N LYS A 129 10.25 15.59 19.61
CA LYS A 129 8.94 16.09 19.18
C LYS A 129 8.25 15.01 18.34
N ALA A 130 7.33 14.28 18.93
CA ALA A 130 6.49 13.36 18.19
C ALA A 130 5.36 14.15 17.49
N ALA A 131 5.24 14.04 16.18
CA ALA A 131 4.26 14.80 15.42
C ALA A 131 3.29 13.89 14.65
N CYS A 132 2.10 14.41 14.33
CA CYS A 132 1.14 13.76 13.44
C CYS A 132 0.86 14.62 12.21
N TYR A 133 0.38 13.99 11.12
CA TYR A 133 -0.02 14.67 9.88
C TYR A 133 -1.53 14.94 9.90
N ALA A 134 -1.95 16.11 10.41
CA ALA A 134 -3.33 16.45 10.73
C ALA A 134 -4.02 17.17 9.55
N GLN A 135 -4.36 16.43 8.49
CA GLN A 135 -5.01 16.96 7.30
C GLN A 135 -6.52 16.67 7.29
N THR A 136 -6.91 15.40 7.31
CA THR A 136 -8.28 14.94 7.17
C THR A 136 -9.20 15.51 8.26
N GLU A 137 -10.37 15.98 7.88
CA GLU A 137 -11.44 16.43 8.77
C GLU A 137 -12.58 15.42 8.79
N LEU A 138 -13.43 15.47 9.81
CA LEU A 138 -14.60 14.61 9.94
C LEU A 138 -15.54 14.72 8.73
N GLY A 139 -15.68 15.92 8.17
CA GLY A 139 -16.50 16.20 6.99
C GLY A 139 -15.76 16.12 5.64
N HIS A 140 -14.43 16.15 5.61
CA HIS A 140 -13.65 16.26 4.37
C HIS A 140 -12.43 15.35 4.37
N GLY A 141 -12.44 14.32 3.53
CA GLY A 141 -11.32 13.40 3.33
C GLY A 141 -10.68 13.53 1.94
N SER A 142 -11.47 13.30 0.88
CA SER A 142 -10.99 13.34 -0.51
C SER A 142 -10.90 14.76 -1.07
N ASP A 143 -11.81 15.65 -0.67
CA ASP A 143 -11.82 17.06 -1.08
C ASP A 143 -11.01 17.92 -0.12
N ILE A 144 -9.72 17.93 -0.30
CA ILE A 144 -8.77 18.67 0.54
C ILE A 144 -8.93 20.18 0.39
N GLN A 145 -9.40 20.66 -0.77
CA GLN A 145 -9.56 22.10 -1.00
C GLN A 145 -10.71 22.68 -0.16
N SER A 146 -11.66 21.85 0.22
CA SER A 146 -12.84 22.23 1.02
C SER A 146 -12.65 22.04 2.54
N LEU A 147 -11.43 21.83 3.03
CA LEU A 147 -11.12 21.81 4.46
C LEU A 147 -11.63 23.10 5.13
N GLN A 148 -12.19 22.97 6.34
CA GLN A 148 -12.86 24.07 7.05
C GLN A 148 -12.04 24.62 8.23
N THR A 149 -11.08 23.88 8.78
CA THR A 149 -10.15 24.43 9.80
C THR A 149 -9.51 25.70 9.26
N THR A 150 -9.50 26.78 10.04
CA THR A 150 -8.93 28.08 9.64
C THR A 150 -7.67 28.41 10.41
N ALA A 151 -6.78 29.18 9.77
CA ALA A 151 -5.61 29.82 10.35
C ALA A 151 -5.66 31.31 9.97
N THR A 152 -6.18 32.14 10.85
CA THR A 152 -6.34 33.57 10.62
C THR A 152 -5.13 34.34 11.13
N TYR A 153 -4.50 35.12 10.25
CA TYR A 153 -3.33 35.92 10.61
C TYR A 153 -3.73 37.19 11.37
N ASP A 154 -3.18 37.36 12.55
CA ASP A 154 -3.32 38.57 13.39
C ASP A 154 -2.07 39.45 13.21
N LYS A 155 -2.22 40.58 12.54
CA LYS A 155 -1.14 41.54 12.27
C LYS A 155 -0.60 42.22 13.54
N GLY A 156 -1.46 42.42 14.53
CA GLY A 156 -1.10 43.12 15.76
C GLY A 156 -0.12 42.31 16.61
N THR A 157 -0.30 41.00 16.68
CA THR A 157 0.54 40.09 17.45
C THR A 157 1.53 39.29 16.59
N GLN A 158 1.38 39.34 15.25
CA GLN A 158 2.12 38.50 14.30
C GLN A 158 1.98 36.98 14.61
N GLU A 159 0.77 36.56 14.90
CA GLU A 159 0.41 35.19 15.21
C GLU A 159 -0.67 34.70 14.26
N PHE A 160 -0.83 33.38 14.19
CA PHE A 160 -2.03 32.75 13.61
C PHE A 160 -2.98 32.31 14.71
N VAL A 161 -4.28 32.51 14.50
CA VAL A 161 -5.36 31.95 15.29
C VAL A 161 -5.87 30.72 14.56
N ILE A 162 -5.59 29.52 15.08
CA ILE A 162 -6.10 28.26 14.55
C ILE A 162 -7.45 27.98 15.18
N ASN A 163 -8.46 27.70 14.35
CA ASN A 163 -9.81 27.44 14.83
C ASN A 163 -10.53 26.34 14.06
N THR A 164 -11.34 25.56 14.78
CA THR A 164 -12.25 24.55 14.25
C THR A 164 -13.68 25.12 14.28
N PRO A 165 -14.17 25.74 13.18
CA PRO A 165 -15.40 26.52 13.20
C PRO A 165 -16.67 25.67 13.34
N THR A 166 -16.65 24.41 12.94
CA THR A 166 -17.77 23.48 12.99
C THR A 166 -17.29 22.10 13.44
N ILE A 167 -18.21 21.21 13.83
CA ILE A 167 -17.84 19.84 14.18
C ILE A 167 -17.28 19.07 12.97
N GLN A 168 -17.72 19.37 11.75
CA GLN A 168 -17.23 18.77 10.51
C GLN A 168 -15.76 19.15 10.23
N ALA A 169 -15.30 20.30 10.75
CA ALA A 169 -13.93 20.76 10.65
C ALA A 169 -12.98 20.08 11.65
N ALA A 170 -13.48 19.29 12.60
CA ALA A 170 -12.62 18.55 13.52
C ALA A 170 -11.68 17.62 12.74
N LYS A 171 -10.39 17.69 13.00
CA LYS A 171 -9.43 16.73 12.45
C LYS A 171 -9.77 15.34 12.97
N PHE A 172 -9.80 14.36 12.07
CA PHE A 172 -10.19 13.00 12.40
C PHE A 172 -9.40 12.00 11.57
N TRP A 173 -9.03 10.86 12.10
CA TRP A 173 -8.21 9.80 11.51
C TRP A 173 -6.68 9.95 11.59
N PRO A 174 -6.01 11.13 11.69
CA PRO A 174 -4.55 11.13 11.71
C PRO A 174 -3.97 10.09 12.65
N GLY A 175 -3.00 9.30 12.15
CA GLY A 175 -2.24 8.37 12.98
C GLY A 175 -1.28 9.12 13.91
N ASP A 176 -0.95 8.51 15.04
CA ASP A 176 -0.13 9.06 16.13
C ASP A 176 -0.79 10.25 16.87
N LEU A 177 -1.93 10.78 16.41
CA LEU A 177 -2.61 11.92 17.00
C LEU A 177 -3.28 11.60 18.36
N GLY A 178 -3.85 10.40 18.47
CA GLY A 178 -4.70 10.07 19.61
C GLY A 178 -3.98 10.08 20.96
N ILE A 179 -2.74 9.59 20.99
CA ILE A 179 -1.96 9.41 22.23
C ILE A 179 -0.53 9.94 22.07
N LEU A 180 0.21 9.54 21.02
CA LEU A 180 1.66 9.72 20.95
C LEU A 180 2.10 11.16 20.63
N ALA A 181 1.42 11.85 19.71
CA ALA A 181 1.87 13.14 19.23
C ALA A 181 1.71 14.25 20.27
N ASN A 182 2.76 15.04 20.48
CA ASN A 182 2.72 16.30 21.20
C ASN A 182 2.74 17.52 20.25
N TRP A 183 3.03 17.29 18.97
CA TRP A 183 2.94 18.27 17.88
C TRP A 183 2.04 17.75 16.74
N ALA A 184 1.53 18.65 15.91
CA ALA A 184 0.77 18.31 14.71
C ALA A 184 1.17 19.21 13.55
N LEU A 185 1.38 18.64 12.38
CA LEU A 185 1.41 19.38 11.12
C LEU A 185 -0.06 19.53 10.66
N VAL A 186 -0.64 20.68 10.95
CA VAL A 186 -2.06 20.98 10.71
C VAL A 186 -2.24 21.63 9.35
N PHE A 187 -3.19 21.14 8.56
CA PHE A 187 -3.63 21.77 7.31
C PHE A 187 -4.88 22.59 7.55
N ALA A 188 -4.82 23.90 7.25
CA ALA A 188 -5.91 24.84 7.50
C ALA A 188 -5.98 25.91 6.39
N GLN A 189 -7.18 26.50 6.21
CA GLN A 189 -7.39 27.62 5.29
C GLN A 189 -6.67 28.85 5.84
N LEU A 190 -5.74 29.39 5.06
CA LEU A 190 -5.05 30.62 5.41
C LEU A 190 -5.93 31.83 5.15
N ILE A 191 -6.28 32.56 6.21
CA ILE A 191 -7.07 33.79 6.13
C ILE A 191 -6.19 34.99 6.52
N VAL A 192 -6.09 35.97 5.62
CA VAL A 192 -5.39 37.23 5.86
C VAL A 192 -6.29 38.37 5.43
N ASP A 193 -6.59 39.31 6.33
CA ASP A 193 -7.49 40.46 6.07
C ASP A 193 -8.86 40.02 5.48
N GLY A 194 -9.43 38.93 5.98
CA GLY A 194 -10.68 38.37 5.49
C GLY A 194 -10.59 37.63 4.14
N THR A 195 -9.43 37.64 3.48
CA THR A 195 -9.20 36.93 2.21
C THR A 195 -8.67 35.52 2.47
N ASN A 196 -9.28 34.52 1.83
CA ASN A 196 -8.84 33.12 1.88
C ASN A 196 -7.77 32.85 0.79
N TYR A 197 -6.61 32.41 1.21
CA TYR A 197 -5.46 32.06 0.34
C TYR A 197 -5.30 30.57 0.10
N GLY A 198 -6.27 29.76 0.55
CA GLY A 198 -6.29 28.30 0.41
C GLY A 198 -5.58 27.56 1.54
N VAL A 199 -5.53 26.24 1.42
CA VAL A 199 -4.98 25.35 2.45
C VAL A 199 -3.46 25.51 2.54
N GLN A 200 -2.97 25.73 3.78
CA GLN A 200 -1.55 25.80 4.12
C GLN A 200 -1.26 24.89 5.32
N SER A 201 0.03 24.65 5.58
CA SER A 201 0.51 23.75 6.62
C SER A 201 1.17 24.51 7.78
N PHE A 202 0.83 24.11 9.01
CA PHE A 202 1.24 24.78 10.25
C PHE A 202 1.75 23.76 11.26
N MET A 203 2.94 23.96 11.83
CA MET A 203 3.44 23.20 12.97
C MET A 203 2.78 23.72 14.25
N VAL A 204 1.95 22.90 14.89
CA VAL A 204 1.16 23.27 16.08
C VAL A 204 1.52 22.35 17.24
N GLN A 205 1.96 22.90 18.35
CA GLN A 205 2.08 22.12 19.59
C GLN A 205 0.69 21.84 20.14
N ILE A 206 0.36 20.56 20.36
CA ILE A 206 -0.97 20.12 20.79
C ILE A 206 -0.98 19.60 22.23
N ARG A 207 0.17 19.14 22.72
CA ARG A 207 0.35 18.72 24.11
C ARG A 207 1.63 19.33 24.70
N ASP A 208 1.63 19.51 26.00
CA ASP A 208 2.81 19.92 26.74
C ASP A 208 3.88 18.81 26.68
N GLU A 209 5.12 19.19 26.36
CA GLU A 209 6.21 18.23 26.11
C GLU A 209 6.67 17.48 27.38
N GLN A 210 6.41 18.01 28.57
CA GLN A 210 6.82 17.39 29.85
C GLN A 210 5.68 16.54 30.45
N THR A 211 4.47 17.11 30.47
CA THR A 211 3.31 16.48 31.13
C THR A 211 2.44 15.67 30.17
N HIS A 212 2.62 15.86 28.87
CA HIS A 212 1.84 15.28 27.76
C HIS A 212 0.33 15.62 27.81
N LYS A 213 -0.08 16.60 28.62
CA LYS A 213 -1.46 17.06 28.69
C LYS A 213 -1.78 17.99 27.50
N PRO A 214 -3.02 17.94 26.99
CA PRO A 214 -3.47 18.90 25.98
C PRO A 214 -3.25 20.36 26.42
N LEU A 215 -2.82 21.22 25.51
CA LEU A 215 -2.69 22.64 25.76
C LEU A 215 -4.06 23.33 25.79
N LYS A 216 -4.11 24.53 26.35
CA LYS A 216 -5.36 25.32 26.42
C LYS A 216 -5.95 25.56 25.02
N GLY A 217 -7.25 25.36 24.88
CA GLY A 217 -7.97 25.50 23.62
C GLY A 217 -7.85 24.28 22.69
N ILE A 218 -7.21 23.19 23.14
CA ILE A 218 -7.03 21.97 22.35
C ILE A 218 -7.81 20.82 22.97
N GLU A 219 -8.69 20.21 22.17
CA GLU A 219 -9.37 18.97 22.48
C GLU A 219 -8.83 17.87 21.57
N VAL A 220 -8.19 16.83 22.14
CA VAL A 220 -7.50 15.77 21.40
C VAL A 220 -7.60 14.43 22.12
N GLY A 221 -7.75 13.34 21.35
CA GLY A 221 -7.84 11.99 21.88
C GLY A 221 -7.91 10.91 20.79
N ASP A 222 -7.95 9.66 21.24
CA ASP A 222 -8.06 8.48 20.37
C ASP A 222 -9.50 8.23 19.94
N ILE A 223 -9.74 7.81 18.67
CA ILE A 223 -11.07 7.58 18.12
C ILE A 223 -11.70 6.23 18.49
N GLY A 224 -10.99 5.37 19.22
CA GLY A 224 -11.49 4.06 19.62
C GLY A 224 -11.07 2.89 18.73
N PRO A 225 -11.67 1.70 18.94
CA PRO A 225 -11.31 0.47 18.22
C PRO A 225 -11.73 0.52 16.74
N LYS A 226 -10.99 -0.21 15.91
CA LYS A 226 -11.16 -0.32 14.46
C LYS A 226 -11.08 -1.78 14.03
N MET A 227 -11.38 -2.11 12.79
CA MET A 227 -11.21 -3.44 12.22
C MET A 227 -9.74 -3.90 12.23
N GLY A 228 -8.82 -3.07 11.73
CA GLY A 228 -7.37 -3.19 11.83
C GLY A 228 -6.77 -1.95 12.48
N TYR A 229 -5.44 -1.84 12.49
CA TYR A 229 -4.75 -0.72 13.15
C TYR A 229 -5.18 -0.54 14.62
N GLN A 230 -5.44 -1.65 15.32
CA GLN A 230 -5.91 -1.59 16.72
C GLN A 230 -4.91 -0.89 17.63
N VAL A 231 -3.64 -1.06 17.33
CA VAL A 231 -2.54 -0.45 18.08
C VAL A 231 -2.15 0.93 17.56
N LYS A 232 -2.64 1.35 16.37
CA LYS A 232 -2.44 2.72 15.90
C LYS A 232 -3.45 3.65 16.54
N ASP A 233 -2.97 4.69 17.20
CA ASP A 233 -3.76 5.70 17.87
C ASP A 233 -4.25 6.78 16.90
N ASN A 234 -5.11 6.38 15.96
CA ASN A 234 -5.81 7.35 15.15
C ASN A 234 -6.61 8.29 16.06
N GLY A 235 -6.48 9.59 15.83
CA GLY A 235 -7.03 10.58 16.75
C GLY A 235 -8.04 11.53 16.14
N PHE A 236 -8.66 12.30 17.04
CA PHE A 236 -9.42 13.50 16.73
C PHE A 236 -8.73 14.73 17.34
N LEU A 237 -8.96 15.92 16.73
CA LEU A 237 -8.36 17.17 17.20
C LEU A 237 -9.26 18.35 16.84
N LYS A 238 -9.53 19.20 17.85
CA LYS A 238 -10.26 20.46 17.69
C LYS A 238 -9.46 21.62 18.29
N PHE A 239 -9.59 22.77 17.68
CA PHE A 239 -8.98 24.03 18.13
C PHE A 239 -10.05 25.05 18.48
N ASP A 240 -9.95 25.65 19.65
CA ASP A 240 -10.72 26.81 20.05
C ASP A 240 -9.79 28.03 20.13
N ASN A 241 -9.69 28.74 19.01
CA ASN A 241 -8.91 29.97 18.87
C ASN A 241 -7.46 29.87 19.40
N VAL A 242 -6.77 28.80 19.04
CA VAL A 242 -5.39 28.54 19.48
C VAL A 242 -4.41 29.43 18.75
N ARG A 243 -3.64 30.21 19.51
CA ARG A 243 -2.61 31.12 18.96
C ARG A 243 -1.28 30.41 18.78
N ILE A 244 -0.67 30.59 17.63
CA ILE A 244 0.68 30.08 17.29
C ILE A 244 1.52 31.18 16.65
N PRO A 245 2.85 31.20 16.86
CA PRO A 245 3.74 32.15 16.21
C PRO A 245 3.66 32.10 14.69
N LYS A 246 3.85 33.22 14.02
CA LYS A 246 3.96 33.32 12.55
C LYS A 246 4.98 32.32 11.98
N PHE A 247 6.08 32.08 12.68
CA PHE A 247 7.13 31.12 12.33
C PHE A 247 6.61 29.71 12.09
N ASN A 248 5.48 29.35 12.68
CA ASN A 248 4.93 28.00 12.62
C ASN A 248 4.22 27.65 11.30
N MET A 249 3.92 28.63 10.42
CA MET A 249 3.50 28.33 9.04
C MET A 249 4.70 27.91 8.21
N LEU A 250 4.68 26.74 7.56
CA LEU A 250 5.75 26.33 6.64
C LEU A 250 5.82 27.29 5.45
N ALA A 251 6.94 28.01 5.28
CA ALA A 251 6.97 29.26 4.55
C ALA A 251 7.91 29.28 3.34
N LYS A 252 8.34 28.12 2.82
CA LYS A 252 9.26 28.07 1.66
C LYS A 252 8.64 28.61 0.37
N TYR A 253 7.34 28.38 0.15
CA TYR A 253 6.66 28.74 -1.10
C TYR A 253 5.51 29.74 -0.90
N ILE A 254 5.13 29.98 0.33
CA ILE A 254 4.17 31.00 0.68
C ILE A 254 4.59 31.64 2.01
N SER A 255 4.70 32.93 2.03
CA SER A 255 5.10 33.68 3.22
C SER A 255 4.20 34.90 3.42
N ILE A 256 4.21 35.46 4.63
CA ILE A 256 3.43 36.68 4.98
C ILE A 256 4.36 37.71 5.57
N SER A 257 4.32 38.95 5.05
CA SER A 257 5.06 40.04 5.67
C SER A 257 4.42 40.41 7.03
N PRO A 258 5.14 41.14 7.92
CA PRO A 258 4.55 41.65 9.16
C PRO A 258 3.26 42.45 8.93
N GLN A 259 3.17 43.17 7.80
CA GLN A 259 2.01 44.00 7.41
C GLN A 259 0.86 43.17 6.80
N GLY A 260 0.98 41.84 6.71
CA GLY A 260 -0.04 40.95 6.18
C GLY A 260 -0.03 40.79 4.65
N LYS A 261 1.03 41.24 3.95
CA LYS A 261 1.16 40.98 2.52
C LYS A 261 1.56 39.52 2.29
N VAL A 262 0.69 38.73 1.61
CA VAL A 262 0.97 37.35 1.22
C VAL A 262 1.87 37.37 -0.03
N MET A 263 2.97 36.62 0.04
CA MET A 263 3.93 36.43 -1.05
C MET A 263 3.91 34.94 -1.41
N LYS A 264 3.76 34.63 -2.71
CA LYS A 264 3.77 33.26 -3.23
C LYS A 264 5.02 33.09 -4.10
N GLU A 265 5.82 32.10 -3.78
CA GLU A 265 7.04 31.76 -4.50
C GLU A 265 6.97 30.29 -4.95
N GLY A 266 7.30 30.01 -6.22
CA GLY A 266 7.28 28.65 -6.77
C GLY A 266 5.92 28.18 -7.34
N ASP A 267 5.91 26.94 -7.84
CA ASP A 267 4.72 26.33 -8.43
C ASP A 267 3.82 25.73 -7.33
N PRO A 268 2.50 26.03 -7.31
CA PRO A 268 1.55 25.46 -6.36
C PRO A 268 1.53 23.92 -6.31
N LYS A 269 2.00 23.25 -7.37
CA LYS A 269 2.06 21.78 -7.45
C LYS A 269 3.07 21.16 -6.48
N ILE A 270 4.00 21.91 -5.95
CA ILE A 270 5.02 21.43 -5.00
C ILE A 270 4.36 20.91 -3.71
N SER A 271 3.22 21.48 -3.31
CA SER A 271 2.46 20.98 -2.16
C SER A 271 2.01 19.52 -2.30
N TYR A 272 1.87 19.01 -3.52
CA TYR A 272 1.55 17.60 -3.78
C TYR A 272 2.77 16.66 -3.62
N ALA A 273 3.98 17.20 -3.62
CA ALA A 273 5.20 16.39 -3.59
C ALA A 273 5.31 15.55 -2.29
N SER A 274 4.90 16.09 -1.14
CA SER A 274 4.91 15.36 0.14
C SER A 274 3.98 14.13 0.12
N MET A 275 2.78 14.24 -0.49
CA MET A 275 1.86 13.12 -0.65
C MET A 275 2.39 12.06 -1.61
N MET A 276 3.19 12.45 -2.62
CA MET A 276 3.81 11.51 -3.55
C MET A 276 4.83 10.60 -2.86
N MET A 277 5.57 11.11 -1.85
CA MET A 277 6.51 10.30 -1.08
C MET A 277 5.81 9.18 -0.31
N MET A 278 4.69 9.47 0.35
CA MET A 278 3.92 8.43 1.06
C MET A 278 3.35 7.40 0.09
N ARG A 279 2.85 7.81 -1.07
CA ARG A 279 2.38 6.87 -2.11
C ARG A 279 3.52 6.01 -2.68
N LYS A 280 4.74 6.56 -2.81
CA LYS A 280 5.94 5.78 -3.15
C LYS A 280 6.14 4.65 -2.14
N LEU A 281 6.06 4.95 -0.84
CA LEU A 281 6.19 3.96 0.23
C LEU A 281 5.10 2.87 0.15
N LEU A 282 3.85 3.27 -0.05
CA LEU A 282 2.74 2.34 -0.24
C LEU A 282 2.98 1.39 -1.43
N ASN A 283 3.58 1.89 -2.50
CA ASN A 283 3.85 1.10 -3.71
C ASN A 283 5.05 0.16 -3.61
N THR A 284 5.99 0.40 -2.70
CA THR A 284 7.22 -0.40 -2.61
C THR A 284 7.25 -1.34 -1.42
N VAL A 285 6.72 -0.92 -0.28
CA VAL A 285 6.81 -1.69 0.97
C VAL A 285 5.57 -2.54 1.22
N TYR A 286 4.38 -1.97 1.07
CA TYR A 286 3.14 -2.66 1.41
C TYR A 286 2.85 -3.90 0.56
N PRO A 287 3.21 -3.99 -0.74
CA PRO A 287 3.06 -5.23 -1.50
C PRO A 287 3.78 -6.44 -0.88
N LYS A 288 4.82 -6.22 -0.09
CA LYS A 288 5.53 -7.29 0.61
C LYS A 288 4.69 -7.99 1.69
N ALA A 289 3.59 -7.37 2.16
CA ALA A 289 2.60 -8.04 3.00
C ALA A 289 1.84 -9.16 2.26
N ALA A 290 1.63 -9.02 0.96
CA ALA A 290 1.12 -10.11 0.13
C ALA A 290 2.12 -11.28 0.04
N ALA A 291 3.43 -10.99 0.02
CA ALA A 291 4.46 -12.02 0.08
C ALA A 291 4.40 -12.83 1.38
N ILE A 292 4.14 -12.17 2.52
CA ILE A 292 3.93 -12.84 3.81
C ILE A 292 2.73 -13.78 3.73
N SER A 293 1.58 -13.31 3.23
CA SER A 293 0.37 -14.10 3.09
C SER A 293 0.57 -15.31 2.18
N LEU A 294 1.22 -15.12 1.02
CA LEU A 294 1.51 -16.20 0.07
C LEU A 294 2.55 -17.19 0.61
N THR A 295 3.56 -16.73 1.34
CA THR A 295 4.52 -17.64 1.98
C THR A 295 3.83 -18.57 2.96
N ILE A 296 2.94 -18.05 3.80
CA ILE A 296 2.15 -18.84 4.75
C ILE A 296 1.28 -19.85 4.00
N ALA A 297 0.51 -19.38 3.02
CA ALA A 297 -0.44 -20.22 2.30
C ALA A 297 0.24 -21.29 1.44
N LEU A 298 1.34 -20.97 0.76
CA LEU A 298 2.09 -21.94 -0.06
C LEU A 298 2.79 -22.97 0.82
N ARG A 299 3.54 -22.58 1.86
CA ARG A 299 4.16 -23.54 2.80
C ARG A 299 3.12 -24.49 3.38
N TYR A 300 1.99 -23.95 3.84
CA TYR A 300 0.89 -24.78 4.33
C TYR A 300 0.32 -25.69 3.25
N SER A 301 0.16 -25.23 2.00
CA SER A 301 -0.40 -26.02 0.91
C SER A 301 0.49 -27.18 0.47
N TYR A 302 1.80 -27.05 0.57
CA TYR A 302 2.73 -28.16 0.34
C TYR A 302 2.76 -29.16 1.50
N THR A 303 2.43 -28.72 2.72
CA THR A 303 2.51 -29.54 3.94
C THR A 303 1.18 -30.22 4.25
N ARG A 304 0.05 -29.51 4.07
CA ARG A 304 -1.29 -30.02 4.36
C ARG A 304 -1.68 -31.08 3.38
N GLN A 305 -2.12 -32.24 3.89
CA GLN A 305 -2.59 -33.36 3.08
C GLN A 305 -4.10 -33.56 3.30
N GLN A 306 -4.82 -33.87 2.22
CA GLN A 306 -6.24 -34.20 2.23
C GLN A 306 -6.56 -35.10 1.03
N PHE A 307 -7.42 -36.06 1.26
CA PHE A 307 -7.88 -37.09 0.31
C PHE A 307 -6.74 -37.93 -0.26
N THR A 308 -7.02 -39.21 -0.43
CA THR A 308 -6.08 -40.20 -0.96
C THR A 308 -6.11 -40.25 -2.49
N ASN A 309 -4.94 -40.44 -3.10
CA ASN A 309 -4.82 -40.80 -4.51
C ASN A 309 -5.12 -42.27 -4.75
N ASP A 310 -5.04 -42.70 -6.00
CA ASP A 310 -5.30 -44.10 -6.43
C ASP A 310 -4.39 -45.14 -5.76
N LYS A 311 -3.28 -44.69 -5.15
CA LYS A 311 -2.33 -45.55 -4.40
C LYS A 311 -2.62 -45.56 -2.89
N GLY A 312 -3.71 -44.94 -2.43
CA GLY A 312 -4.07 -44.84 -1.01
C GLY A 312 -3.21 -43.89 -0.19
N VAL A 313 -2.43 -43.00 -0.85
CA VAL A 313 -1.60 -42.00 -0.20
C VAL A 313 -2.31 -40.64 -0.24
N GLU A 314 -2.32 -39.93 0.88
CA GLU A 314 -2.87 -38.55 0.91
C GLU A 314 -2.06 -37.59 0.04
N ASN A 315 -2.75 -36.75 -0.72
CA ASN A 315 -2.14 -35.72 -1.55
C ASN A 315 -1.93 -34.42 -0.77
N SER A 316 -0.81 -33.74 -1.00
CA SER A 316 -0.65 -32.34 -0.60
C SER A 316 -1.71 -31.50 -1.30
N VAL A 317 -2.31 -30.52 -0.59
CA VAL A 317 -3.41 -29.74 -1.17
C VAL A 317 -2.97 -28.87 -2.34
N ILE A 318 -1.70 -28.56 -2.49
CA ILE A 318 -1.15 -27.86 -3.67
C ILE A 318 -1.29 -28.68 -4.97
N GLU A 319 -1.42 -30.02 -4.89
CA GLU A 319 -1.61 -30.88 -6.07
C GLU A 319 -2.97 -30.66 -6.75
N TYR A 320 -3.94 -30.11 -6.03
CA TYR A 320 -5.26 -29.83 -6.60
C TYR A 320 -5.25 -28.56 -7.43
N GLN A 321 -5.73 -28.64 -8.66
CA GLN A 321 -5.81 -27.51 -9.58
C GLN A 321 -6.61 -26.34 -8.99
N THR A 322 -7.64 -26.62 -8.18
CA THR A 322 -8.42 -25.59 -7.46
C THR A 322 -7.58 -24.79 -6.45
N GLN A 323 -6.59 -25.40 -5.82
CA GLN A 323 -5.66 -24.71 -4.92
C GLN A 323 -4.62 -23.91 -5.72
N GLN A 324 -4.09 -24.48 -6.80
CA GLN A 324 -3.19 -23.81 -7.73
C GLN A 324 -3.86 -22.56 -8.33
N HIS A 325 -5.11 -22.69 -8.80
CA HIS A 325 -5.91 -21.58 -9.34
C HIS A 325 -6.07 -20.41 -8.36
N LYS A 326 -6.16 -20.69 -7.05
CA LYS A 326 -6.23 -19.63 -6.03
C LYS A 326 -4.90 -18.93 -5.77
N LEU A 327 -3.78 -19.68 -5.73
CA LEU A 327 -2.51 -19.19 -5.19
C LEU A 327 -1.50 -18.77 -6.27
N LEU A 328 -1.40 -19.51 -7.40
CA LEU A 328 -0.35 -19.26 -8.38
C LEU A 328 -0.56 -17.96 -9.19
N PRO A 329 -1.80 -17.58 -9.59
CA PRO A 329 -2.04 -16.26 -10.18
C PRO A 329 -1.76 -15.10 -9.22
N LEU A 330 -1.99 -15.29 -7.91
CA LEU A 330 -1.62 -14.30 -6.90
C LEU A 330 -0.11 -14.16 -6.77
N LEU A 331 0.63 -15.28 -6.85
CA LEU A 331 2.09 -15.25 -6.87
C LEU A 331 2.62 -14.51 -8.10
N ALA A 332 2.04 -14.75 -9.27
CA ALA A 332 2.40 -14.04 -10.50
C ALA A 332 2.12 -12.53 -10.39
N ASN A 333 0.96 -12.15 -9.85
CA ASN A 333 0.61 -10.75 -9.63
C ASN A 333 1.50 -10.09 -8.55
N LEU A 334 1.92 -10.82 -7.49
CA LEU A 334 2.86 -10.33 -6.49
C LEU A 334 4.18 -9.87 -7.13
N PHE A 335 4.75 -10.70 -8.01
CA PHE A 335 5.97 -10.33 -8.74
C PHE A 335 5.73 -9.11 -9.63
N ALA A 336 4.64 -9.08 -10.38
CA ALA A 336 4.29 -7.94 -11.23
C ALA A 336 4.16 -6.64 -10.43
N VAL A 337 3.50 -6.67 -9.27
CA VAL A 337 3.32 -5.51 -8.38
C VAL A 337 4.65 -5.05 -7.79
N VAL A 338 5.46 -5.97 -7.25
CA VAL A 338 6.73 -5.59 -6.60
C VAL A 338 7.74 -5.05 -7.61
N LEU A 339 7.89 -5.70 -8.76
CA LEU A 339 8.84 -5.26 -9.78
C LEU A 339 8.44 -3.93 -10.42
N SER A 340 7.15 -3.74 -10.73
CA SER A 340 6.66 -2.45 -11.23
C SER A 340 6.69 -1.36 -10.16
N GLY A 341 6.50 -1.70 -8.89
CA GLY A 341 6.69 -0.79 -7.75
C GLY A 341 8.12 -0.23 -7.68
N ASN A 342 9.12 -1.10 -7.89
CA ASN A 342 10.53 -0.69 -7.94
C ASN A 342 10.82 0.25 -9.13
N VAL A 343 10.25 -0.03 -10.31
CA VAL A 343 10.38 0.86 -11.49
C VAL A 343 9.71 2.20 -11.22
N THR A 344 8.50 2.20 -10.67
CA THR A 344 7.77 3.42 -10.30
C THR A 344 8.54 4.25 -9.27
N SER A 345 9.15 3.60 -8.27
CA SER A 345 9.98 4.26 -7.25
C SER A 345 11.13 5.05 -7.88
N LYS A 346 11.87 4.44 -8.80
CA LYS A 346 12.97 5.10 -9.54
C LYS A 346 12.47 6.32 -10.34
N PHE A 347 11.28 6.21 -10.95
CA PHE A 347 10.68 7.35 -11.67
C PHE A 347 10.28 8.49 -10.73
N VAL A 348 9.79 8.17 -9.53
CA VAL A 348 9.51 9.17 -8.49
C VAL A 348 10.79 9.90 -8.06
N ASP A 349 11.88 9.17 -7.83
CA ASP A 349 13.18 9.75 -7.44
C ASP A 349 13.74 10.68 -8.52
N LEU A 350 13.65 10.25 -9.78
CA LEU A 350 13.99 11.10 -10.92
C LEU A 350 13.16 12.39 -10.92
N ASN A 351 11.84 12.28 -10.74
CA ASN A 351 10.95 13.43 -10.68
C ASN A 351 11.33 14.40 -9.56
N PHE A 352 11.66 13.90 -8.36
CA PHE A 352 12.11 14.76 -7.26
C PHE A 352 13.41 15.47 -7.57
N THR A 353 14.38 14.78 -8.16
CA THR A 353 15.64 15.38 -8.61
C THR A 353 15.41 16.50 -9.62
N GLU A 354 14.50 16.30 -10.58
CA GLU A 354 14.17 17.33 -11.58
C GLU A 354 13.40 18.52 -10.96
N VAL A 355 12.48 18.26 -10.05
CA VAL A 355 11.74 19.31 -9.31
C VAL A 355 12.70 20.23 -8.53
N GLN A 356 13.73 19.66 -7.88
CA GLN A 356 14.75 20.45 -7.19
C GLN A 356 15.52 21.39 -8.13
N LYS A 357 15.65 21.03 -9.42
CA LYS A 357 16.24 21.85 -10.47
C LYS A 357 15.24 22.84 -11.11
N GLY A 358 13.99 22.88 -10.63
CA GLY A 358 12.90 23.71 -11.18
C GLY A 358 12.22 23.10 -12.42
N ASN A 359 12.48 21.85 -12.76
CA ASN A 359 11.84 21.16 -13.90
C ASN A 359 10.64 20.31 -13.44
N PHE A 360 9.44 20.71 -13.81
CA PHE A 360 8.17 20.07 -13.44
C PHE A 360 7.57 19.19 -14.56
N SER A 361 8.32 18.91 -15.63
CA SER A 361 7.81 18.18 -16.81
C SER A 361 7.26 16.80 -16.50
N HIS A 362 7.84 16.09 -15.54
CA HIS A 362 7.44 14.73 -15.13
C HIS A 362 6.33 14.70 -14.07
N MET A 363 6.02 15.82 -13.42
CA MET A 363 5.15 15.87 -12.24
C MET A 363 3.77 15.26 -12.48
N ASN A 364 3.09 15.62 -13.59
CA ASN A 364 1.75 15.14 -13.88
C ASN A 364 1.74 13.62 -14.19
N ALA A 365 2.73 13.14 -14.94
CA ALA A 365 2.88 11.72 -15.25
C ALA A 365 3.15 10.89 -13.99
N CYS A 366 4.09 11.35 -13.18
CA CYS A 366 4.49 10.72 -11.93
C CYS A 366 3.33 10.68 -10.93
N HIS A 367 2.63 11.80 -10.70
CA HIS A 367 1.45 11.86 -9.83
C HIS A 367 0.36 10.90 -10.28
N SER A 368 0.02 10.90 -11.57
CA SER A 368 -1.05 10.06 -12.11
C SER A 368 -0.72 8.58 -12.03
N LEU A 369 0.52 8.21 -12.33
CA LEU A 369 1.00 6.83 -12.21
C LEU A 369 0.96 6.36 -10.75
N LEU A 370 1.42 7.19 -9.80
CA LEU A 370 1.35 6.88 -8.36
C LEU A 370 -0.09 6.72 -7.86
N CYS A 371 -1.03 7.49 -8.38
CA CYS A 371 -2.45 7.31 -8.03
C CYS A 371 -2.96 5.93 -8.48
N GLY A 372 -2.72 5.56 -9.72
CA GLY A 372 -3.19 4.27 -10.25
C GLY A 372 -2.51 3.08 -9.60
N THR A 373 -1.18 3.13 -9.44
CA THR A 373 -0.42 2.04 -8.80
C THR A 373 -0.81 1.88 -7.33
N LYS A 374 -0.95 2.96 -6.58
CA LYS A 374 -1.46 2.90 -5.19
C LYS A 374 -2.82 2.21 -5.13
N ALA A 375 -3.77 2.58 -5.98
CA ALA A 375 -5.11 2.01 -5.97
C ALA A 375 -5.09 0.51 -6.32
N ASN A 376 -4.40 0.12 -7.38
CA ASN A 376 -4.31 -1.28 -7.83
C ASN A 376 -3.55 -2.15 -6.83
N TYR A 377 -2.38 -1.70 -6.34
CA TYR A 377 -1.52 -2.51 -5.47
C TYR A 377 -2.12 -2.71 -4.08
N THR A 378 -2.73 -1.69 -3.48
CA THR A 378 -3.38 -1.85 -2.16
C THR A 378 -4.60 -2.78 -2.25
N HIS A 379 -5.37 -2.72 -3.33
CA HIS A 379 -6.45 -3.66 -3.60
C HIS A 379 -5.94 -5.10 -3.74
N PHE A 380 -4.87 -5.28 -4.51
CA PHE A 380 -4.23 -6.58 -4.66
C PHE A 380 -3.76 -7.16 -3.31
N VAL A 381 -3.12 -6.37 -2.44
CA VAL A 381 -2.62 -6.84 -1.13
C VAL A 381 -3.75 -7.36 -0.25
N VAL A 382 -4.86 -6.63 -0.17
CA VAL A 382 -6.03 -7.03 0.63
C VAL A 382 -6.67 -8.30 0.07
N ASN A 383 -6.89 -8.35 -1.24
CA ASN A 383 -7.46 -9.52 -1.91
C ASN A 383 -6.56 -10.76 -1.77
N CYS A 384 -5.24 -10.57 -1.91
CA CYS A 384 -4.26 -11.64 -1.74
C CYS A 384 -4.31 -12.23 -0.32
N ALA A 385 -4.34 -11.38 0.71
CA ALA A 385 -4.45 -11.83 2.10
C ALA A 385 -5.73 -12.64 2.34
N GLU A 386 -6.86 -12.22 1.79
CA GLU A 386 -8.13 -12.93 1.92
C GLU A 386 -8.10 -14.29 1.18
N TRP A 387 -7.62 -14.34 -0.06
CA TRP A 387 -7.52 -15.59 -0.80
C TRP A 387 -6.53 -16.58 -0.16
N CYS A 388 -5.41 -16.09 0.39
CA CYS A 388 -4.47 -16.91 1.15
C CYS A 388 -5.12 -17.49 2.42
N ARG A 389 -5.90 -16.66 3.13
CA ARG A 389 -6.65 -17.08 4.31
C ARG A 389 -7.64 -18.20 3.97
N LEU A 390 -8.45 -18.02 2.93
CA LEU A 390 -9.41 -19.02 2.43
C LEU A 390 -8.73 -20.30 1.96
N SER A 391 -7.52 -20.20 1.39
CA SER A 391 -6.74 -21.35 0.92
C SER A 391 -6.19 -22.23 2.06
N CYS A 392 -6.16 -21.71 3.29
CA CYS A 392 -5.77 -22.47 4.49
C CYS A 392 -6.96 -23.07 5.26
N GLY A 393 -8.19 -22.96 4.74
CA GLY A 393 -9.39 -23.51 5.37
C GLY A 393 -9.63 -22.93 6.76
N GLY A 394 -10.10 -23.76 7.70
CA GLY A 394 -10.39 -23.33 9.08
C GLY A 394 -9.17 -22.75 9.82
N HIS A 395 -7.98 -23.24 9.54
CA HIS A 395 -6.76 -22.69 10.14
C HIS A 395 -6.50 -21.23 9.70
N GLY A 396 -6.85 -20.86 8.47
CA GLY A 396 -6.73 -19.49 7.97
C GLY A 396 -7.66 -18.49 8.68
N TYR A 397 -8.66 -18.94 9.42
CA TYR A 397 -9.58 -18.09 10.18
C TYR A 397 -9.05 -17.71 11.56
N ALA A 398 -8.14 -18.50 12.11
CA ALA A 398 -7.58 -18.27 13.43
C ALA A 398 -6.36 -17.34 13.41
N HIS A 399 -6.20 -16.49 14.42
CA HIS A 399 -5.09 -15.54 14.52
C HIS A 399 -3.70 -16.18 14.56
N TYR A 400 -3.58 -17.41 15.06
CA TYR A 400 -2.31 -18.14 15.06
C TYR A 400 -1.79 -18.43 13.62
N SER A 401 -2.63 -18.33 12.60
CA SER A 401 -2.17 -18.42 11.20
C SER A 401 -1.43 -17.17 10.72
N GLY A 402 -1.57 -16.04 11.39
CA GLY A 402 -1.08 -14.74 10.97
C GLY A 402 -1.96 -14.03 9.92
N LEU A 403 -2.70 -14.78 9.12
CA LEU A 403 -3.45 -14.27 7.95
C LEU A 403 -4.59 -13.29 8.29
N PRO A 404 -5.44 -13.52 9.34
CA PRO A 404 -6.46 -12.55 9.72
C PRO A 404 -5.86 -11.19 10.08
N SER A 405 -4.73 -11.18 10.76
CA SER A 405 -4.04 -9.93 11.15
C SER A 405 -3.54 -9.17 9.95
N ILE A 406 -2.94 -9.84 8.96
CA ILE A 406 -2.46 -9.20 7.74
C ILE A 406 -3.63 -8.58 6.97
N TYR A 407 -4.74 -9.31 6.81
CA TYR A 407 -5.95 -8.81 6.16
C TYR A 407 -6.49 -7.55 6.86
N GLN A 408 -6.64 -7.60 8.18
CA GLN A 408 -7.16 -6.48 8.97
C GLN A 408 -6.23 -5.26 8.92
N GLU A 409 -4.92 -5.46 9.09
CA GLU A 409 -3.92 -4.37 9.11
C GLU A 409 -3.74 -3.69 7.74
N HIS A 410 -3.97 -4.39 6.63
CA HIS A 410 -3.83 -3.82 5.29
C HIS A 410 -5.14 -3.32 4.67
N SER A 411 -6.30 -3.70 5.23
CA SER A 411 -7.63 -3.23 4.77
C SER A 411 -7.75 -1.70 4.70
N PRO A 412 -7.22 -0.89 5.63
CA PRO A 412 -7.32 0.57 5.54
C PRO A 412 -6.61 1.17 4.34
N ASN A 413 -5.60 0.48 3.77
CA ASN A 413 -4.78 1.02 2.69
C ASN A 413 -5.55 1.29 1.40
N VAL A 414 -6.71 0.66 1.20
CA VAL A 414 -7.60 0.96 0.06
C VAL A 414 -8.29 2.32 0.17
N THR A 415 -8.32 2.90 1.38
CA THR A 415 -9.01 4.16 1.68
C THR A 415 -8.04 5.29 2.03
N LEU A 416 -7.04 5.02 2.86
CA LEU A 416 -6.07 6.04 3.30
C LEU A 416 -5.15 6.50 2.15
N GLU A 417 -4.54 7.70 2.29
CA GLU A 417 -3.68 8.34 1.28
C GLU A 417 -4.36 8.56 -0.08
N GLY A 418 -5.67 8.70 -0.05
CA GLY A 418 -6.57 8.81 -1.17
C GLY A 418 -7.34 7.52 -1.40
N GLU A 419 -8.67 7.62 -1.36
CA GLU A 419 -9.59 6.52 -1.63
C GLU A 419 -9.36 6.00 -3.07
N ASN A 420 -9.33 4.66 -3.24
CA ASN A 420 -8.87 4.03 -4.48
C ASN A 420 -9.69 4.41 -5.71
N GLN A 421 -11.03 4.59 -5.58
CA GLN A 421 -11.85 5.03 -6.71
C GLN A 421 -11.43 6.41 -7.20
N ILE A 422 -11.22 7.35 -6.26
CA ILE A 422 -10.74 8.70 -6.58
C ILE A 422 -9.34 8.65 -7.21
N MET A 423 -8.48 7.75 -6.74
CA MET A 423 -7.13 7.59 -7.29
C MET A 423 -7.17 7.09 -8.74
N PHE A 424 -8.01 6.11 -9.07
CA PHE A 424 -8.20 5.67 -10.45
C PHE A 424 -8.76 6.79 -11.34
N LEU A 425 -9.70 7.60 -10.85
CA LEU A 425 -10.22 8.75 -11.61
C LEU A 425 -9.13 9.80 -11.88
N GLN A 426 -8.15 9.99 -11.00
CA GLN A 426 -7.01 10.88 -11.28
C GLN A 426 -6.15 10.34 -12.43
N LEU A 427 -5.85 9.04 -12.43
CA LEU A 427 -5.14 8.41 -13.55
C LEU A 427 -5.97 8.50 -14.85
N ALA A 428 -7.25 8.14 -14.84
CA ALA A 428 -8.12 8.18 -16.00
C ALA A 428 -8.16 9.57 -16.66
N ARG A 429 -8.19 10.64 -15.86
CA ARG A 429 -8.11 12.02 -16.35
C ARG A 429 -6.82 12.27 -17.13
N TYR A 430 -5.71 11.74 -16.65
CA TYR A 430 -4.44 11.86 -17.35
C TYR A 430 -4.40 11.03 -18.64
N LEU A 431 -4.94 9.80 -18.64
CA LEU A 431 -5.02 8.94 -19.83
C LEU A 431 -5.86 9.59 -20.94
N LEU A 432 -7.02 10.16 -20.62
CA LEU A 432 -7.82 10.91 -21.59
C LEU A 432 -7.10 12.17 -22.12
N LYS A 433 -6.30 12.83 -21.30
CA LYS A 433 -5.43 13.92 -21.76
C LYS A 433 -4.37 13.41 -22.74
N LEU A 434 -3.76 12.25 -22.46
CA LEU A 434 -2.77 11.63 -23.36
C LEU A 434 -3.39 11.21 -24.69
N LEU A 435 -4.63 10.69 -24.69
CA LEU A 435 -5.36 10.38 -25.91
C LEU A 435 -5.51 11.62 -26.83
N LYS A 436 -5.78 12.80 -26.26
CA LYS A 436 -5.81 14.08 -27.02
C LYS A 436 -4.40 14.52 -27.44
N THR A 437 -3.40 14.28 -26.62
CA THR A 437 -2.02 14.67 -26.88
C THR A 437 -1.43 13.84 -28.02
N SER A 438 -1.75 12.54 -28.09
CA SER A 438 -1.25 11.63 -29.13
C SER A 438 -1.61 12.06 -30.54
N GLN A 439 -2.77 12.71 -30.71
CA GLN A 439 -3.24 13.20 -32.00
C GLN A 439 -2.51 14.46 -32.50
N LYS A 440 -1.94 15.25 -31.58
CA LYS A 440 -1.35 16.58 -31.88
C LYS A 440 0.16 16.64 -31.69
N ASN A 441 0.66 15.99 -30.65
CA ASN A 441 2.05 16.10 -30.20
C ASN A 441 2.52 14.76 -29.59
N PRO A 442 2.63 13.66 -30.36
CA PRO A 442 2.98 12.34 -29.83
C PRO A 442 4.38 12.31 -29.18
N GLU A 443 5.27 13.23 -29.56
CA GLU A 443 6.61 13.37 -28.98
C GLU A 443 6.60 13.82 -27.51
N LYS A 444 5.51 14.45 -27.05
CA LYS A 444 5.33 14.91 -25.66
C LYS A 444 4.80 13.83 -24.72
N ILE A 445 4.55 12.62 -25.22
CA ILE A 445 4.06 11.51 -24.41
C ILE A 445 5.23 10.92 -23.62
N PRO A 446 5.14 10.88 -22.26
CA PRO A 446 6.18 10.28 -21.43
C PRO A 446 6.37 8.78 -21.72
N GLU A 447 7.57 8.28 -21.50
CA GLU A 447 7.94 6.89 -21.81
C GLU A 447 7.07 5.85 -21.09
N GLN A 448 6.68 6.11 -19.85
CA GLN A 448 5.78 5.26 -19.06
C GLN A 448 4.38 5.08 -19.69
N PHE A 449 4.05 5.92 -20.68
CA PHE A 449 2.78 5.94 -21.40
C PHE A 449 2.98 5.77 -22.91
N SER A 450 4.09 5.18 -23.35
CA SER A 450 4.51 5.09 -24.75
C SER A 450 3.51 4.39 -25.67
N LEU A 451 2.62 3.51 -25.13
CA LEU A 451 1.55 2.90 -25.93
C LEU A 451 0.67 3.94 -26.64
N PHE A 452 0.50 5.14 -26.08
CA PHE A 452 -0.26 6.23 -26.72
C PHE A 452 0.40 6.81 -27.97
N LYS A 453 1.66 6.47 -28.24
CA LYS A 453 2.34 6.85 -29.51
C LYS A 453 1.93 5.96 -30.68
N ARG A 454 1.32 4.77 -30.41
CA ARG A 454 1.01 3.73 -31.39
C ARG A 454 -0.48 3.36 -31.45
N ILE A 455 -1.38 4.30 -31.12
CA ILE A 455 -2.84 4.05 -30.99
C ILE A 455 -3.42 3.39 -32.24
N ASN A 456 -3.13 3.93 -33.45
CA ASN A 456 -3.70 3.41 -34.70
C ASN A 456 -3.21 1.99 -35.03
N GLU A 457 -1.95 1.69 -34.75
CA GLU A 457 -1.37 0.35 -34.89
C GLU A 457 -2.09 -0.62 -33.96
N ILE A 458 -2.25 -0.25 -32.69
CA ILE A 458 -2.89 -1.08 -31.66
C ILE A 458 -4.37 -1.32 -31.96
N LEU A 459 -5.12 -0.32 -32.42
CA LEU A 459 -6.53 -0.47 -32.79
C LEU A 459 -6.74 -1.37 -34.02
N SER A 460 -5.75 -1.50 -34.90
CA SER A 460 -5.81 -2.39 -36.07
C SER A 460 -5.38 -3.83 -35.76
N PHE A 461 -4.85 -4.09 -34.58
CA PHE A 461 -4.35 -5.41 -34.20
C PHE A 461 -5.50 -6.42 -34.04
N LYS A 462 -5.29 -7.63 -34.57
CA LYS A 462 -6.19 -8.80 -34.45
C LYS A 462 -5.36 -10.03 -34.08
N CYS A 463 -5.98 -10.93 -33.33
CA CYS A 463 -5.34 -12.16 -32.87
C CYS A 463 -6.26 -13.36 -33.12
N ASP A 464 -6.13 -13.97 -34.29
CA ASP A 464 -6.92 -15.15 -34.67
C ASP A 464 -6.41 -16.41 -33.99
N GLN A 465 -5.12 -16.46 -33.69
CA GLN A 465 -4.45 -17.60 -33.06
C GLN A 465 -3.58 -17.12 -31.89
N PHE A 466 -3.86 -17.61 -30.69
CA PHE A 466 -3.13 -17.20 -29.50
C PHE A 466 -1.74 -17.87 -29.42
N GLN A 467 -0.76 -17.07 -29.08
CA GLN A 467 0.56 -17.47 -28.62
C GLN A 467 0.97 -16.58 -27.45
N THR A 468 1.83 -17.04 -26.57
CA THR A 468 2.30 -16.24 -25.40
C THR A 468 2.96 -14.94 -25.80
N SER A 469 3.56 -14.87 -27.00
CA SER A 469 4.11 -13.64 -27.60
C SER A 469 3.05 -12.57 -27.91
N ASN A 470 1.77 -12.94 -28.01
CA ASN A 470 0.67 -11.99 -28.25
C ASN A 470 0.15 -11.32 -26.97
N ILE A 471 0.53 -11.79 -25.78
CA ILE A 471 -0.02 -11.28 -24.49
C ILE A 471 0.13 -9.77 -24.37
N LEU A 472 1.33 -9.23 -24.67
CA LEU A 472 1.56 -7.79 -24.61
C LEU A 472 0.62 -7.02 -25.57
N SER A 473 0.52 -7.44 -26.83
CA SER A 473 -0.34 -6.80 -27.84
C SER A 473 -1.82 -6.87 -27.48
N LEU A 474 -2.26 -7.97 -26.86
CA LEU A 474 -3.63 -8.12 -26.35
C LEU A 474 -3.91 -7.18 -25.18
N LEU A 475 -2.97 -7.02 -24.25
CA LEU A 475 -3.08 -6.07 -23.14
C LEU A 475 -3.09 -4.62 -23.64
N GLU A 476 -2.20 -4.26 -24.58
CA GLU A 476 -2.19 -2.95 -25.24
C GLU A 476 -3.52 -2.65 -25.93
N SER A 477 -4.06 -3.64 -26.65
CA SER A 477 -5.34 -3.54 -27.34
C SER A 477 -6.50 -3.31 -26.35
N SER A 478 -6.57 -4.09 -25.26
CA SER A 478 -7.58 -3.89 -24.21
C SER A 478 -7.56 -2.46 -23.67
N VAL A 479 -6.38 -1.95 -23.31
CA VAL A 479 -6.21 -0.60 -22.74
C VAL A 479 -6.65 0.48 -23.73
N ILE A 480 -6.18 0.41 -24.98
CA ILE A 480 -6.46 1.45 -25.97
C ILE A 480 -7.93 1.46 -26.39
N HIS A 481 -8.57 0.29 -26.54
CA HIS A 481 -10.01 0.22 -26.83
C HIS A 481 -10.84 0.82 -25.69
N LEU A 482 -10.58 0.43 -24.43
CA LEU A 482 -11.29 0.97 -23.26
C LEU A 482 -11.17 2.49 -23.15
N ILE A 483 -9.96 3.04 -23.28
CA ILE A 483 -9.73 4.48 -23.16
C ILE A 483 -10.36 5.24 -24.33
N THR A 484 -10.28 4.71 -25.55
CA THR A 484 -10.87 5.33 -26.75
C THR A 484 -12.40 5.34 -26.65
N GLN A 485 -13.02 4.22 -26.27
CA GLN A 485 -14.47 4.12 -26.07
C GLN A 485 -14.95 5.06 -24.95
N THR A 486 -14.20 5.16 -23.85
CA THR A 486 -14.50 6.10 -22.76
C THR A 486 -14.44 7.54 -23.24
N GLY A 487 -13.43 7.88 -24.06
CA GLY A 487 -13.31 9.20 -24.68
C GLY A 487 -14.46 9.51 -25.65
N MET A 488 -14.86 8.55 -26.49
CA MET A 488 -16.00 8.69 -27.40
C MET A 488 -17.32 8.88 -26.65
N LYS A 489 -17.57 8.08 -25.61
CA LYS A 489 -18.74 8.21 -24.74
C LYS A 489 -18.81 9.59 -24.10
N MET A 490 -17.68 10.12 -23.60
CA MET A 490 -17.61 11.47 -23.06
C MET A 490 -18.00 12.53 -24.11
N MET A 491 -17.51 12.40 -25.34
CA MET A 491 -17.87 13.33 -26.42
C MET A 491 -19.35 13.25 -26.77
N GLN A 492 -19.93 12.06 -26.83
CA GLN A 492 -21.36 11.85 -27.10
C GLN A 492 -22.24 12.52 -26.04
N GLU A 493 -21.93 12.35 -24.75
CA GLU A 493 -22.69 12.98 -23.66
C GLU A 493 -22.61 14.53 -23.73
N ILE A 494 -21.44 15.08 -24.04
CA ILE A 494 -21.23 16.53 -24.18
C ILE A 494 -21.99 17.06 -25.43
N GLN A 495 -21.94 16.35 -26.55
CA GLN A 495 -22.68 16.70 -27.77
C GLN A 495 -24.21 16.61 -27.53
N GLY A 496 -24.65 15.69 -26.67
CA GLY A 496 -26.05 15.58 -26.22
C GLY A 496 -26.49 16.72 -25.26
N GLY A 497 -25.61 17.70 -25.00
CA GLY A 497 -25.92 18.88 -24.18
C GLY A 497 -25.56 18.75 -22.69
N MET A 498 -24.93 17.64 -22.27
CA MET A 498 -24.52 17.48 -20.88
C MET A 498 -23.28 18.32 -20.55
N ASN A 499 -23.28 18.93 -19.37
CA ASN A 499 -22.09 19.61 -18.86
C ASN A 499 -20.93 18.61 -18.70
N PRO A 500 -19.67 18.92 -19.13
CA PRO A 500 -18.53 18.00 -19.02
C PRO A 500 -18.28 17.46 -17.62
N LYS A 501 -18.50 18.27 -16.56
CA LYS A 501 -18.36 17.83 -15.17
C LYS A 501 -19.45 16.82 -14.80
N ALA A 502 -20.69 17.06 -15.22
CA ALA A 502 -21.81 16.15 -14.97
C ALA A 502 -21.63 14.82 -15.74
N ALA A 503 -21.13 14.85 -16.99
CA ALA A 503 -20.77 13.65 -17.74
C ALA A 503 -19.71 12.84 -17.00
N TRP A 504 -18.66 13.49 -16.53
CA TRP A 504 -17.61 12.86 -15.74
C TRP A 504 -18.15 12.23 -14.45
N ASP A 505 -18.89 13.01 -13.65
CA ASP A 505 -19.30 12.60 -12.30
C ASP A 505 -20.42 11.53 -12.31
N TYR A 506 -21.32 11.54 -13.29
CA TYR A 506 -22.55 10.73 -13.25
C TYR A 506 -22.72 9.71 -14.40
N LYS A 507 -21.87 9.75 -15.45
CA LYS A 507 -22.06 8.87 -16.63
C LYS A 507 -20.84 8.00 -16.95
N LEU A 508 -19.65 8.44 -16.61
CA LEU A 508 -18.41 7.81 -17.05
C LEU A 508 -17.65 7.06 -15.94
N GLY A 509 -18.07 7.14 -14.68
CA GLY A 509 -17.32 6.66 -13.54
C GLY A 509 -16.80 5.23 -13.68
N THR A 510 -17.63 4.29 -14.16
CA THR A 510 -17.24 2.89 -14.36
C THR A 510 -16.20 2.73 -15.47
N SER A 511 -16.44 3.33 -16.64
CA SER A 511 -15.51 3.24 -17.79
C SER A 511 -14.17 3.91 -17.49
N LEU A 512 -14.17 5.02 -16.74
CA LEU A 512 -12.96 5.70 -16.28
C LEU A 512 -12.15 4.82 -15.33
N TRP A 513 -12.83 4.21 -14.35
CA TRP A 513 -12.22 3.28 -13.41
C TRP A 513 -11.58 2.09 -14.13
N GLU A 514 -12.35 1.47 -15.03
CA GLU A 514 -11.93 0.29 -15.78
C GLU A 514 -10.70 0.61 -16.66
N SER A 515 -10.75 1.70 -17.41
CA SER A 515 -9.62 2.17 -18.23
C SER A 515 -8.35 2.38 -17.42
N ALA A 516 -8.47 2.99 -16.24
CA ALA A 516 -7.33 3.26 -15.36
C ALA A 516 -6.77 1.96 -14.75
N ASN A 517 -7.64 1.06 -14.28
CA ASN A 517 -7.22 -0.22 -13.71
C ASN A 517 -6.49 -1.08 -14.75
N TYR A 518 -7.04 -1.20 -15.96
CA TYR A 518 -6.42 -1.95 -17.06
C TYR A 518 -5.08 -1.39 -17.49
N PHE A 519 -4.95 -0.06 -17.52
CA PHE A 519 -3.67 0.58 -17.79
C PHE A 519 -2.61 0.15 -16.75
N ILE A 520 -2.95 0.04 -15.48
CA ILE A 520 -1.99 -0.41 -14.47
C ILE A 520 -1.65 -1.89 -14.63
N GLU A 521 -2.62 -2.75 -15.01
CA GLU A 521 -2.33 -4.16 -15.32
C GLU A 521 -1.33 -4.29 -16.49
N TYR A 522 -1.54 -3.55 -17.57
CA TYR A 522 -0.59 -3.45 -18.68
C TYR A 522 0.78 -2.93 -18.20
N TYR A 523 0.81 -1.85 -17.43
CA TYR A 523 2.05 -1.25 -16.91
C TYR A 523 2.86 -2.25 -16.08
N LYS A 524 2.20 -3.01 -15.21
CA LYS A 524 2.84 -4.09 -14.43
C LYS A 524 3.48 -5.14 -15.35
N PHE A 525 2.76 -5.56 -16.38
CA PHE A 525 3.26 -6.55 -17.34
C PHE A 525 4.54 -6.06 -18.04
N VAL A 526 4.53 -4.84 -18.56
CA VAL A 526 5.71 -4.24 -19.22
C VAL A 526 6.89 -4.11 -18.27
N CYS A 527 6.66 -3.63 -17.05
CA CYS A 527 7.72 -3.50 -16.05
C CYS A 527 8.32 -4.86 -15.68
N PHE A 528 7.50 -5.88 -15.52
CA PHE A 528 7.96 -7.24 -15.23
C PHE A 528 8.75 -7.81 -16.41
N GLN A 529 8.24 -7.70 -17.64
CA GLN A 529 8.91 -8.15 -18.85
C GLN A 529 10.32 -7.53 -18.99
N ASN A 530 10.43 -6.22 -18.83
CA ASN A 530 11.71 -5.53 -18.89
C ASN A 530 12.66 -5.93 -17.77
N THR A 531 12.14 -6.25 -16.59
CA THR A 531 12.98 -6.70 -15.46
C THR A 531 13.55 -8.10 -15.69
N ILE A 532 12.82 -9.00 -16.37
CA ILE A 532 13.32 -10.34 -16.71
C ILE A 532 14.58 -10.27 -17.58
N LEU A 533 14.72 -9.24 -18.41
CA LEU A 533 15.91 -9.05 -19.27
C LEU A 533 17.21 -8.84 -18.46
N LEU A 534 17.10 -8.46 -17.18
CA LEU A 534 18.24 -8.31 -16.28
C LEU A 534 18.72 -9.64 -15.66
N VAL A 535 17.95 -10.71 -15.85
CA VAL A 535 18.24 -12.03 -15.28
C VAL A 535 19.28 -12.75 -16.15
N THR A 536 20.37 -13.20 -15.55
CA THR A 536 21.46 -13.88 -16.25
C THR A 536 21.36 -15.41 -16.18
N HIS A 537 20.79 -15.94 -15.09
CA HIS A 537 20.58 -17.38 -14.93
C HIS A 537 19.43 -17.87 -15.81
N LYS A 538 19.75 -18.67 -16.82
CA LYS A 538 18.81 -19.09 -17.87
C LYS A 538 17.52 -19.73 -17.34
N GLN A 539 17.64 -20.66 -16.39
CA GLN A 539 16.46 -21.37 -15.87
C GLN A 539 15.56 -20.44 -15.07
N THR A 540 16.14 -19.52 -14.29
CA THR A 540 15.39 -18.46 -13.60
C THR A 540 14.64 -17.56 -14.59
N GLN A 541 15.27 -17.20 -15.70
CA GLN A 541 14.64 -16.41 -16.76
C GLN A 541 13.43 -17.13 -17.36
N VAL A 542 13.53 -18.44 -17.63
CA VAL A 542 12.42 -19.25 -18.14
C VAL A 542 11.26 -19.29 -17.13
N VAL A 543 11.54 -19.54 -15.86
CA VAL A 543 10.51 -19.61 -14.81
C VAL A 543 9.83 -18.25 -14.62
N LEU A 544 10.57 -17.15 -14.59
CA LEU A 544 10.00 -15.81 -14.51
C LEU A 544 9.20 -15.43 -15.76
N THR A 545 9.58 -15.91 -16.95
CA THR A 545 8.79 -15.73 -18.18
C THR A 545 7.46 -16.48 -18.09
N ASN A 546 7.45 -17.73 -17.62
CA ASN A 546 6.21 -18.48 -17.39
C ASN A 546 5.32 -17.78 -16.35
N LEU A 547 5.92 -17.23 -15.30
CA LEU A 547 5.20 -16.47 -14.27
C LEU A 547 4.58 -15.18 -14.84
N LEU A 548 5.31 -14.45 -15.69
CA LEU A 548 4.82 -13.29 -16.43
C LEU A 548 3.66 -13.66 -17.36
N ASN A 549 3.80 -14.76 -18.09
CA ASN A 549 2.73 -15.26 -18.98
C ASN A 549 1.48 -15.64 -18.18
N LEU A 550 1.63 -16.32 -17.03
CA LEU A 550 0.51 -16.62 -16.12
C LEU A 550 -0.19 -15.34 -15.66
N PHE A 551 0.58 -14.30 -15.29
CA PHE A 551 0.03 -13.00 -14.94
C PHE A 551 -0.79 -12.41 -16.09
N GLY A 552 -0.22 -12.33 -17.29
CA GLY A 552 -0.88 -11.75 -18.47
C GLY A 552 -2.14 -12.52 -18.90
N VAL A 553 -2.05 -13.85 -18.98
CA VAL A 553 -3.20 -14.72 -19.32
C VAL A 553 -4.31 -14.59 -18.28
N THR A 554 -3.97 -14.48 -16.99
CA THR A 554 -4.95 -14.29 -15.91
C THR A 554 -5.75 -13.00 -16.14
N ILE A 555 -5.09 -11.88 -16.46
CA ILE A 555 -5.77 -10.60 -16.72
C ILE A 555 -6.69 -10.70 -17.93
N LEU A 556 -6.22 -11.30 -19.03
CA LEU A 556 -7.00 -11.45 -20.26
C LEU A 556 -8.25 -12.31 -20.06
N LEU A 557 -8.16 -13.35 -19.21
CA LEU A 557 -9.30 -14.20 -18.86
C LEU A 557 -10.29 -13.55 -17.89
N GLN A 558 -9.82 -12.67 -17.01
CA GLN A 558 -10.68 -11.97 -16.05
C GLN A 558 -11.58 -10.93 -16.71
N ASN A 559 -11.12 -10.28 -17.77
CA ASN A 559 -11.92 -9.28 -18.49
C ASN A 559 -11.64 -9.29 -20.00
N PRO A 560 -12.18 -10.25 -20.74
CA PRO A 560 -12.00 -10.34 -22.20
C PRO A 560 -12.92 -9.41 -23.00
N LEU A 561 -13.87 -8.69 -22.34
CA LEU A 561 -14.96 -7.98 -23.03
C LEU A 561 -14.44 -6.96 -24.05
N ALA A 562 -13.48 -6.12 -23.66
CA ALA A 562 -12.92 -5.11 -24.55
C ALA A 562 -12.30 -5.71 -25.83
N LEU A 563 -11.75 -6.91 -25.76
CA LEU A 563 -11.18 -7.63 -26.91
C LEU A 563 -12.27 -8.27 -27.77
N LEU A 564 -13.30 -8.85 -27.14
CA LEU A 564 -14.42 -9.49 -27.85
C LEU A 564 -15.33 -8.48 -28.54
N GLU A 565 -15.69 -7.39 -27.86
CA GLU A 565 -16.56 -6.31 -28.41
C GLU A 565 -15.93 -5.59 -29.60
N ASN A 566 -14.60 -5.64 -29.73
CA ASN A 566 -13.86 -5.02 -30.83
C ASN A 566 -13.30 -6.04 -31.83
N ASP A 567 -13.76 -7.29 -31.80
CA ASP A 567 -13.32 -8.38 -32.68
C ASP A 567 -11.77 -8.54 -32.73
N VAL A 568 -11.10 -8.28 -31.62
CA VAL A 568 -9.64 -8.47 -31.49
C VAL A 568 -9.29 -9.93 -31.36
N ILE A 569 -10.13 -10.69 -30.64
CA ILE A 569 -10.00 -12.14 -30.42
C ILE A 569 -11.29 -12.86 -30.80
N THR A 570 -11.14 -14.16 -31.08
CA THR A 570 -12.23 -15.09 -31.40
C THR A 570 -12.56 -15.97 -30.20
N GLN A 571 -13.67 -16.73 -30.29
CA GLN A 571 -13.97 -17.80 -29.32
C GLN A 571 -12.88 -18.87 -29.29
N GLN A 572 -12.23 -19.14 -30.41
CA GLN A 572 -11.12 -20.10 -30.48
C GLN A 572 -9.91 -19.58 -29.71
N THR A 573 -9.59 -18.30 -29.84
CA THR A 573 -8.53 -17.63 -29.08
C THR A 573 -8.79 -17.72 -27.57
N MET A 574 -10.05 -17.59 -27.13
CA MET A 574 -10.43 -17.74 -25.72
C MET A 574 -10.21 -19.17 -25.18
N LYS A 575 -10.44 -20.19 -26.00
CA LYS A 575 -10.11 -21.58 -25.60
C LYS A 575 -8.62 -21.77 -25.44
N GLN A 576 -7.83 -21.29 -26.40
CA GLN A 576 -6.36 -21.36 -26.33
C GLN A 576 -5.80 -20.63 -25.11
N LEU A 577 -6.38 -19.48 -24.72
CA LEU A 577 -6.02 -18.77 -23.48
C LEU A 577 -6.28 -19.64 -22.24
N ARG A 578 -7.40 -20.37 -22.18
CA ARG A 578 -7.70 -21.27 -21.06
C ARG A 578 -6.76 -22.46 -21.00
N ASP A 579 -6.47 -23.07 -22.15
CA ASP A 579 -5.55 -24.21 -22.24
C ASP A 579 -4.14 -23.79 -21.78
N GLU A 580 -3.69 -22.60 -22.20
CA GLU A 580 -2.40 -22.07 -21.77
C GLU A 580 -2.38 -21.69 -20.28
N TYR A 581 -3.49 -21.17 -19.73
CA TYR A 581 -3.60 -20.92 -18.29
C TYR A 581 -3.36 -22.19 -17.47
N GLU A 582 -3.99 -23.31 -17.85
CA GLU A 582 -3.82 -24.61 -17.17
C GLU A 582 -2.39 -25.16 -17.33
N ASN A 583 -1.80 -25.00 -18.51
CA ASN A 583 -0.41 -25.35 -18.77
C ASN A 583 0.54 -24.55 -17.84
N LEU A 584 0.36 -23.24 -17.73
CA LEU A 584 1.18 -22.39 -16.89
C LEU A 584 1.06 -22.68 -15.40
N LEU A 585 -0.13 -23.07 -14.90
CA LEU A 585 -0.27 -23.55 -13.52
C LEU A 585 0.64 -24.74 -13.24
N ASN A 586 0.67 -25.73 -14.17
CA ASN A 586 1.53 -26.90 -14.04
C ASN A 586 3.02 -26.56 -14.09
N LEU A 587 3.43 -25.61 -14.94
CA LEU A 587 4.82 -25.18 -15.07
C LEU A 587 5.32 -24.40 -13.83
N ILE A 588 4.45 -23.62 -13.18
CA ILE A 588 4.81 -22.79 -12.03
C ILE A 588 4.76 -23.55 -10.71
N LYS A 589 3.85 -24.52 -10.55
CA LYS A 589 3.71 -25.27 -9.30
C LYS A 589 5.03 -25.76 -8.72
N PRO A 590 5.95 -26.42 -9.46
CA PRO A 590 7.19 -26.94 -8.89
C PRO A 590 8.12 -25.87 -8.31
N GLU A 591 8.03 -24.64 -8.79
CA GLU A 591 8.90 -23.50 -8.43
C GLU A 591 8.24 -22.52 -7.44
N ALA A 592 6.93 -22.66 -7.16
CA ALA A 592 6.15 -21.67 -6.43
C ALA A 592 6.66 -21.43 -5.00
N LEU A 593 7.13 -22.46 -4.30
CA LEU A 593 7.71 -22.35 -2.96
C LEU A 593 9.01 -21.53 -3.02
N SER A 594 9.93 -21.85 -3.92
CA SER A 594 11.22 -21.17 -4.05
C SER A 594 11.07 -19.73 -4.54
N LEU A 595 10.08 -19.46 -5.42
CA LEU A 595 9.72 -18.11 -5.85
C LEU A 595 9.28 -17.24 -4.67
N VAL A 596 8.38 -17.71 -3.82
CA VAL A 596 7.91 -16.91 -2.67
C VAL A 596 8.98 -16.79 -1.59
N GLU A 597 9.83 -17.79 -1.40
CA GLU A 597 10.92 -17.76 -0.42
C GLU A 597 12.08 -16.82 -0.84
N SER A 598 12.13 -16.40 -2.11
CA SER A 598 13.06 -15.35 -2.58
C SER A 598 12.76 -13.98 -1.94
N PHE A 599 11.64 -13.80 -1.25
CA PHE A 599 11.35 -12.63 -0.42
C PHE A 599 12.10 -12.63 0.92
N CYS A 600 12.87 -13.67 1.23
CA CYS A 600 13.75 -13.78 2.39
C CYS A 600 13.07 -13.61 3.76
N LEU A 601 11.79 -13.95 3.88
CA LEU A 601 11.00 -13.71 5.09
C LEU A 601 11.40 -14.67 6.23
N ALA A 602 11.54 -14.12 7.44
CA ALA A 602 11.85 -14.86 8.65
C ALA A 602 10.58 -15.33 9.38
N ASP A 603 10.60 -16.51 10.00
CA ASP A 603 9.44 -17.12 10.66
C ASP A 603 8.84 -16.27 11.78
N GLY A 604 9.68 -15.58 12.56
CA GLY A 604 9.22 -14.65 13.60
C GLY A 604 8.41 -13.49 13.05
N GLY A 605 8.79 -12.96 11.86
CA GLY A 605 8.05 -11.92 11.15
C GLY A 605 6.71 -12.40 10.57
N LEU A 606 6.63 -13.68 10.18
CA LEU A 606 5.39 -14.27 9.64
C LEU A 606 4.30 -14.44 10.72
N ARG A 607 4.69 -14.60 11.99
CA ARG A 607 3.77 -14.79 13.15
C ARG A 607 2.73 -15.88 12.92
N THR A 608 3.16 -16.99 12.35
CA THR A 608 2.29 -18.10 11.94
C THR A 608 2.74 -19.41 12.57
N THR A 609 1.80 -20.23 12.95
CA THR A 609 2.06 -21.64 13.29
C THR A 609 2.01 -22.54 12.08
N ILE A 610 1.24 -22.16 11.03
CA ILE A 610 0.97 -23.03 9.89
C ILE A 610 1.91 -22.84 8.70
N GLY A 611 2.59 -21.68 8.60
CA GLY A 611 3.46 -21.32 7.48
C GLY A 611 4.96 -21.33 7.81
N ARG A 612 5.39 -22.16 8.76
CA ARG A 612 6.79 -22.23 9.19
C ARG A 612 7.68 -22.93 8.15
N ALA A 613 8.95 -22.49 8.12
CA ALA A 613 9.94 -22.97 7.16
C ALA A 613 10.31 -24.45 7.36
N ASP A 614 10.17 -24.97 8.58
CA ASP A 614 10.47 -26.37 8.91
C ASP A 614 9.34 -27.37 8.53
N GLY A 615 8.17 -26.85 8.10
CA GLY A 615 7.05 -27.69 7.66
C GLY A 615 6.34 -28.48 8.75
N LYS A 616 6.31 -27.95 9.97
CA LYS A 616 5.66 -28.60 11.14
C LYS A 616 4.42 -27.84 11.64
N PRO A 617 3.39 -27.64 10.79
CA PRO A 617 2.24 -26.81 11.15
C PRO A 617 1.42 -27.38 12.31
N TYR A 618 1.34 -28.70 12.47
CA TYR A 618 0.48 -29.33 13.47
C TYR A 618 1.07 -29.22 14.87
N GLU A 619 2.36 -29.45 15.01
CA GLU A 619 3.08 -29.36 16.26
C GLU A 619 3.00 -27.94 16.84
N TYR A 620 3.31 -26.93 16.03
CA TYR A 620 3.25 -25.53 16.46
C TYR A 620 1.82 -25.05 16.73
N THR A 621 0.83 -25.50 15.96
CA THR A 621 -0.57 -25.10 16.17
C THR A 621 -1.11 -25.71 17.47
N TYR A 622 -0.80 -26.98 17.74
CA TYR A 622 -1.21 -27.64 18.96
C TYR A 622 -0.51 -27.07 20.19
N ASP A 623 0.81 -26.84 20.11
CA ASP A 623 1.61 -26.23 21.18
C ASP A 623 1.08 -24.83 21.50
N TRP A 624 0.81 -24.00 20.49
CA TRP A 624 0.22 -22.68 20.66
C TRP A 624 -1.12 -22.74 21.41
N ALA A 625 -2.00 -23.66 21.03
CA ALA A 625 -3.30 -23.80 21.67
C ALA A 625 -3.17 -24.22 23.13
N VAL A 626 -2.29 -25.17 23.44
CA VAL A 626 -2.15 -25.76 24.78
C VAL A 626 -1.33 -24.86 25.72
N ASN A 627 -0.18 -24.39 25.25
CA ASN A 627 0.82 -23.77 26.13
C ASN A 627 0.79 -22.24 26.08
N GLU A 628 0.49 -21.64 24.92
CA GLU A 628 0.59 -20.20 24.72
C GLU A 628 -0.75 -19.47 24.91
N ASN A 629 -1.90 -20.15 24.75
CA ASN A 629 -3.21 -19.53 24.92
C ASN A 629 -3.58 -19.40 26.40
N SER A 630 -3.54 -18.16 26.92
CA SER A 630 -3.81 -17.85 28.33
C SER A 630 -5.24 -18.19 28.77
N LEU A 631 -6.22 -18.26 27.87
CA LEU A 631 -7.59 -18.64 28.20
C LEU A 631 -7.68 -20.07 28.73
N ASN A 632 -6.80 -20.98 28.31
CA ASN A 632 -6.76 -22.35 28.83
C ASN A 632 -6.25 -22.47 30.28
N LYS A 633 -5.71 -21.36 30.82
CA LYS A 633 -5.20 -21.28 32.19
C LYS A 633 -6.22 -20.66 33.16
N ILE A 634 -7.42 -20.32 32.71
CA ILE A 634 -8.48 -19.70 33.52
C ILE A 634 -9.25 -20.80 34.27
N ASP A 635 -9.39 -20.64 35.57
CA ASP A 635 -10.29 -21.47 36.37
C ASP A 635 -11.75 -21.00 36.24
N PHE A 636 -12.56 -21.76 35.50
CA PHE A 636 -13.98 -21.50 35.29
C PHE A 636 -14.91 -22.15 36.30
N SER A 637 -14.39 -22.88 37.33
CA SER A 637 -15.18 -23.64 38.29
C SER A 637 -16.25 -22.80 38.98
N ASN A 638 -15.92 -21.57 39.38
CA ASN A 638 -16.84 -20.64 40.04
C ASN A 638 -17.97 -20.20 39.08
N THR A 639 -17.65 -19.89 37.83
CA THR A 639 -18.63 -19.49 36.80
C THR A 639 -19.59 -20.64 36.49
N VAL A 640 -19.07 -21.87 36.36
CA VAL A 640 -19.90 -23.08 36.13
C VAL A 640 -20.83 -23.33 37.29
N ASN A 641 -20.38 -23.14 38.53
CA ASN A 641 -21.21 -23.29 39.71
C ASN A 641 -22.31 -22.23 39.79
N GLN A 642 -22.03 -20.98 39.45
CA GLN A 642 -23.05 -19.92 39.31
C GLN A 642 -24.09 -20.28 38.28
N LEU A 643 -23.69 -20.75 37.07
CA LEU A 643 -24.59 -21.17 36.00
C LEU A 643 -25.48 -22.35 36.40
N LYS A 644 -24.95 -23.32 37.17
CA LYS A 644 -25.75 -24.43 37.72
C LYS A 644 -26.83 -23.95 38.68
N ASN A 645 -26.53 -22.92 39.48
CA ASN A 645 -27.48 -22.33 40.43
C ASN A 645 -28.54 -21.45 39.74
N CYS A 646 -28.29 -20.97 38.53
CA CYS A 646 -29.23 -20.19 37.72
C CYS A 646 -30.21 -21.05 36.92
N ARG A 647 -30.05 -22.37 36.86
CA ARG A 647 -31.01 -23.24 36.18
C ARG A 647 -32.32 -23.28 36.96
N PRO A 648 -33.48 -23.05 36.30
CA PRO A 648 -34.78 -23.25 36.95
C PRO A 648 -34.82 -24.69 37.52
N LYS A 649 -35.21 -24.85 38.79
CA LYS A 649 -35.56 -26.18 39.29
C LYS A 649 -36.76 -26.66 38.49
N LEU A 650 -36.50 -27.57 37.54
CA LEU A 650 -37.57 -28.29 36.81
C LEU A 650 -38.32 -29.19 37.80
#